data_03b0b968194c0da4e8592161064bc86f
#
_entry.id   03b0b968194c0da4e8592161064bc86f
#
_cell.length_a   1.000
_cell.length_b   1.000
_cell.length_c   1.000
_cell.angle_alpha   90.00
_cell.angle_beta   90.00
_cell.angle_gamma   90.00
#
_symmetry.space_group_name_H-M   'P 1'
#
loop_
_entity.id
_entity.type
_entity.pdbx_description
1 polymer ?
#
loop_
_entity_poly.entity_id
_entity_poly.type
_entity_poly.pdbx_seq_one_letter_code
_entity_poly.pdbx_strand_id
1 'polypeptide(L)'
;MKPIRFACVNLISMVLFVLFIPVLAFSQQAAATAPEDNPVLERIGDTAFLRLLAPSFPTLTPRQQELAYWLTQASIAIDPIIYDQLSRFGIREKRLLEEIVARQPAVAPAVFPKIRSFALLFWANRGNHNENTTAKFLPAFTFEELSAAALAVQAAGGFKTPYGDLPALATSADVTKELGALKAALFDPNFEPSITAKTPPPGQDIVQASSNTFYQGVSLADLTNFKEQYPLNSRLVKGPGGTLREDVYRAGTPDGKIAPGLYAVYLKKAIGYLEKARGLADPAQANVIAGLIKFYQTGDPKDWLQFGSDWVRNDATVDFANGFIEVYRDARGAKGSSQSFVSITDRPVTDAMVKLAQNAAYFEDKAPWDAKYKKKAFQPPVVKAVQVLVETGDFHVTTVGDNLPNENEIHEKYGTKNFLFIGSGHALDRAAGSGARHEFAATPEIEARAEKYGEQASDLFTAMHEVIGHGSGQLSDRLKGGAEPYLKEYFSTLEEGRADLMALWNAWDPKLKELGLLQDQDEVAKAMYDSAASVALQQLRRIPRGDTINEDHARDRALIANYVKDKTGAIAQIDRGGKAYVQVTDYQKMRQGVGMLLAELMRIKGEGDYAAIKALVDKYGVHFDPALRDQVVARYKQLDLPTYWAGVNVDVTATVDARGAASNVRTASPRDPVRQYLAYGRMYDAGLTVR
;
A
#
# COMPACT_ATOMS: atom_id res chain seq x y z
N MET A 1 36.69 -68.51 -57.06
CA MET A 1 36.63 -68.84 -55.67
C MET A 1 36.30 -67.56 -54.92
N LYS A 2 35.12 -67.44 -54.43
CA LYS A 2 34.51 -66.17 -53.94
C LYS A 2 34.82 -65.97 -52.46
N PRO A 3 35.07 -64.70 -52.01
CA PRO A 3 35.13 -64.39 -50.58
C PRO A 3 33.78 -63.99 -50.04
N ILE A 4 33.57 -64.40 -48.81
CA ILE A 4 32.39 -64.14 -47.97
C ILE A 4 32.41 -62.71 -47.47
N ARG A 5 31.29 -61.97 -47.66
CA ARG A 5 31.11 -60.62 -47.13
C ARG A 5 30.35 -60.76 -45.78
N PHE A 6 30.95 -60.20 -44.73
CA PHE A 6 30.29 -59.93 -43.43
C PHE A 6 29.44 -58.67 -43.55
N ALA A 7 28.16 -58.76 -43.17
CA ALA A 7 27.26 -57.68 -43.07
C ALA A 7 27.34 -57.09 -41.64
N CYS A 8 27.74 -55.82 -41.54
CA CYS A 8 27.59 -55.03 -40.30
C CYS A 8 26.15 -54.62 -40.12
N VAL A 9 25.54 -55.01 -39.04
CA VAL A 9 24.22 -54.55 -38.56
C VAL A 9 24.49 -53.24 -37.79
N ASN A 10 24.07 -52.08 -38.34
CA ASN A 10 24.04 -50.82 -37.64
C ASN A 10 22.84 -50.82 -36.66
N LEU A 11 23.15 -50.82 -35.38
CA LEU A 11 22.17 -50.57 -34.29
C LEU A 11 22.01 -49.05 -34.20
N ILE A 12 20.89 -48.52 -34.70
CA ILE A 12 20.51 -47.12 -34.49
C ILE A 12 19.95 -47.00 -33.06
N SER A 13 20.77 -46.46 -32.17
CA SER A 13 20.31 -46.01 -30.84
C SER A 13 19.46 -44.75 -31.00
N MET A 14 18.16 -44.92 -30.89
CA MET A 14 17.21 -43.82 -30.82
C MET A 14 17.32 -43.17 -29.42
N VAL A 15 18.11 -42.12 -29.32
CA VAL A 15 18.15 -41.24 -28.11
C VAL A 15 16.86 -40.46 -28.06
N LEU A 16 15.96 -40.86 -27.18
CA LEU A 16 14.81 -40.02 -26.81
C LEU A 16 15.32 -38.79 -26.10
N PHE A 17 15.35 -37.67 -26.79
CA PHE A 17 15.47 -36.33 -26.16
C PHE A 17 14.14 -36.07 -25.46
N VAL A 18 14.05 -36.38 -24.16
CA VAL A 18 13.02 -35.87 -23.29
C VAL A 18 13.39 -34.38 -23.06
N LEU A 19 12.70 -33.50 -23.77
CA LEU A 19 12.70 -32.08 -23.46
C LEU A 19 12.11 -31.91 -22.06
N PHE A 20 12.99 -31.82 -21.05
CA PHE A 20 12.64 -31.28 -19.77
C PHE A 20 12.39 -29.78 -19.98
N ILE A 21 11.15 -29.39 -20.15
CA ILE A 21 10.72 -28.01 -19.94
C ILE A 21 10.80 -27.80 -18.42
N PRO A 22 11.65 -26.90 -17.90
CA PRO A 22 11.61 -26.59 -16.49
C PRO A 22 10.28 -25.94 -16.21
N VAL A 23 9.41 -26.65 -15.52
CA VAL A 23 8.22 -26.09 -14.87
C VAL A 23 8.77 -25.16 -13.79
N LEU A 24 8.72 -23.85 -14.03
CA LEU A 24 9.00 -22.84 -13.02
C LEU A 24 7.89 -22.96 -11.97
N ALA A 25 8.16 -23.68 -10.92
CA ALA A 25 7.41 -23.54 -9.68
C ALA A 25 7.66 -22.13 -9.14
N PHE A 26 6.63 -21.43 -8.77
CA PHE A 26 6.70 -20.11 -8.13
C PHE A 26 7.57 -20.09 -6.84
N SER A 27 7.98 -21.24 -6.35
CA SER A 27 8.65 -21.40 -5.06
C SER A 27 10.12 -21.82 -5.12
N GLN A 28 10.84 -21.74 -6.23
CA GLN A 28 12.25 -22.17 -6.24
C GLN A 28 13.16 -21.18 -6.92
N GLN A 29 13.43 -20.10 -6.24
CA GLN A 29 14.76 -19.47 -6.19
C GLN A 29 14.83 -18.49 -5.02
N ALA A 30 14.66 -19.00 -3.80
CA ALA A 30 15.41 -18.39 -2.70
C ALA A 30 16.86 -18.75 -2.96
N ALA A 31 17.63 -17.86 -3.57
CA ALA A 31 19.08 -17.95 -3.53
C ALA A 31 19.45 -18.09 -2.06
N ALA A 32 20.17 -19.16 -1.73
CA ALA A 32 20.70 -19.37 -0.40
C ALA A 32 21.55 -18.18 -0.01
N THR A 33 20.96 -17.24 0.70
CA THR A 33 21.68 -16.15 1.37
C THR A 33 22.17 -16.66 2.71
N ALA A 34 23.41 -16.31 3.03
CA ALA A 34 24.08 -16.63 4.29
C ALA A 34 23.31 -16.10 5.51
N PRO A 35 23.55 -16.59 6.75
CA PRO A 35 22.70 -16.39 7.92
C PRO A 35 22.78 -14.98 8.54
N GLU A 36 22.28 -13.97 7.82
CA GLU A 36 21.81 -12.70 8.38
C GLU A 36 20.27 -12.67 8.43
N ASP A 37 19.61 -13.77 8.76
CA ASP A 37 18.30 -14.12 8.25
C ASP A 37 17.12 -13.86 9.18
N ASN A 38 17.24 -12.97 10.16
CA ASN A 38 16.03 -12.44 10.78
C ASN A 38 15.54 -11.24 9.95
N PRO A 39 14.39 -11.34 9.25
CA PRO A 39 13.81 -10.21 8.52
C PRO A 39 13.36 -9.09 9.45
N VAL A 40 13.21 -9.34 10.76
CA VAL A 40 12.81 -8.36 11.78
C VAL A 40 14.04 -7.64 12.30
N LEU A 41 14.12 -6.34 12.04
CA LEU A 41 15.20 -5.46 12.55
C LEU A 41 14.97 -5.05 14.00
N GLU A 42 13.74 -4.70 14.33
CA GLU A 42 13.34 -4.23 15.65
C GLU A 42 11.86 -4.50 15.87
N ARG A 43 11.45 -4.59 17.15
CA ARG A 43 10.05 -4.69 17.53
C ARG A 43 9.72 -3.70 18.65
N ILE A 44 8.61 -2.98 18.49
CA ILE A 44 8.09 -2.05 19.52
C ILE A 44 6.61 -2.38 19.74
N GLY A 45 6.34 -3.02 20.88
CA GLY A 45 4.99 -3.50 21.17
C GLY A 45 4.49 -4.43 20.07
N ASP A 46 3.39 -4.06 19.45
CA ASP A 46 2.73 -4.84 18.39
C ASP A 46 3.21 -4.46 16.96
N THR A 47 4.23 -3.62 16.84
CA THR A 47 4.82 -3.23 15.56
C THR A 47 6.19 -3.87 15.39
N ALA A 48 6.43 -4.59 14.29
CA ALA A 48 7.74 -5.08 13.88
C ALA A 48 8.25 -4.31 12.65
N PHE A 49 9.55 -4.02 12.62
CA PHE A 49 10.23 -3.36 11.52
C PHE A 49 10.90 -4.41 10.64
N LEU A 50 10.41 -4.54 9.40
CA LEU A 50 10.87 -5.54 8.44
C LEU A 50 11.94 -4.98 7.51
N ARG A 51 12.99 -5.75 7.32
CA ARG A 51 14.05 -5.48 6.36
C ARG A 51 13.59 -5.83 4.95
N LEU A 52 13.64 -4.87 4.02
CA LEU A 52 13.46 -5.13 2.60
C LEU A 52 14.80 -5.29 1.89
N LEU A 53 14.81 -6.09 0.83
CA LEU A 53 15.97 -6.38 0.00
C LEU A 53 15.63 -6.21 -1.47
N ALA A 54 16.61 -5.77 -2.27
CA ALA A 54 16.50 -5.68 -3.73
C ALA A 54 17.67 -6.41 -4.41
N PRO A 55 17.70 -7.75 -4.39
CA PRO A 55 18.80 -8.55 -4.92
C PRO A 55 19.02 -8.36 -6.43
N SER A 56 18.03 -7.88 -7.19
CA SER A 56 18.17 -7.59 -8.62
C SER A 56 18.90 -6.27 -8.90
N PHE A 57 19.15 -5.39 -7.91
CA PHE A 57 19.81 -4.11 -8.15
C PHE A 57 21.17 -4.22 -8.85
N PRO A 58 22.07 -5.16 -8.49
CA PRO A 58 23.37 -5.31 -9.16
C PRO A 58 23.27 -5.72 -10.63
N THR A 59 22.13 -6.21 -11.11
CA THR A 59 21.92 -6.57 -12.52
C THR A 59 21.63 -5.37 -13.42
N LEU A 60 21.34 -4.21 -12.82
CA LEU A 60 21.09 -2.97 -13.52
C LEU A 60 22.39 -2.41 -14.12
N THR A 61 22.30 -1.80 -15.30
CA THR A 61 23.41 -1.02 -15.86
C THR A 61 23.72 0.19 -14.96
N PRO A 62 24.97 0.73 -14.98
CA PRO A 62 25.31 1.92 -14.20
C PRO A 62 24.36 3.09 -14.40
N ARG A 63 23.90 3.33 -15.64
CA ARG A 63 22.93 4.37 -15.98
C ARG A 63 21.55 4.11 -15.30
N GLN A 64 21.09 2.87 -15.27
CA GLN A 64 19.86 2.50 -14.58
C GLN A 64 20.00 2.59 -13.05
N GLN A 65 21.17 2.29 -12.51
CA GLN A 65 21.46 2.47 -11.08
C GLN A 65 21.41 3.95 -10.69
N GLU A 66 21.98 4.84 -11.49
CA GLU A 66 21.91 6.28 -11.29
C GLU A 66 20.46 6.82 -11.42
N LEU A 67 19.70 6.32 -12.42
CA LEU A 67 18.28 6.62 -12.58
C LEU A 67 17.49 6.22 -11.33
N ALA A 68 17.68 4.99 -10.85
CA ALA A 68 17.04 4.48 -9.65
C ALA A 68 17.34 5.34 -8.41
N TYR A 69 18.60 5.78 -8.26
CA TYR A 69 19.00 6.69 -7.18
C TYR A 69 18.23 8.01 -7.22
N TRP A 70 18.16 8.68 -8.38
CA TRP A 70 17.47 9.97 -8.47
C TRP A 70 15.95 9.86 -8.33
N LEU A 71 15.36 8.77 -8.82
CA LEU A 71 13.95 8.48 -8.57
C LEU A 71 13.69 8.24 -7.08
N THR A 72 14.58 7.50 -6.39
CA THR A 72 14.53 7.31 -4.93
C THR A 72 14.61 8.65 -4.18
N GLN A 73 15.50 9.56 -4.58
CA GLN A 73 15.56 10.89 -3.97
C GLN A 73 14.28 11.72 -4.22
N ALA A 74 13.67 11.60 -5.40
CA ALA A 74 12.39 12.26 -5.69
C ALA A 74 11.24 11.68 -4.85
N SER A 75 11.25 10.37 -4.62
CA SER A 75 10.29 9.68 -3.74
C SER A 75 10.41 10.18 -2.29
N ILE A 76 11.62 10.23 -1.73
CA ILE A 76 11.88 10.72 -0.38
C ILE A 76 11.48 12.21 -0.24
N ALA A 77 11.64 13.00 -1.31
CA ALA A 77 11.33 14.42 -1.27
C ALA A 77 9.84 14.73 -1.02
N ILE A 78 8.92 13.86 -1.39
CA ILE A 78 7.49 14.07 -1.11
C ILE A 78 7.00 13.40 0.18
N ASP A 79 7.84 12.58 0.83
CA ASP A 79 7.47 11.84 2.06
C ASP A 79 6.89 12.75 3.18
N PRO A 80 7.38 13.97 3.45
CA PRO A 80 6.80 14.79 4.50
C PRO A 80 5.35 15.22 4.27
N ILE A 81 4.87 15.24 3.02
CA ILE A 81 3.51 15.72 2.68
C ILE A 81 2.44 14.88 3.37
N ILE A 82 2.61 13.56 3.43
CA ILE A 82 1.60 12.67 4.05
C ILE A 82 1.40 13.01 5.54
N TYR A 83 2.46 13.38 6.26
CA TYR A 83 2.34 13.75 7.67
C TYR A 83 1.40 14.94 7.89
N ASP A 84 1.44 15.95 7.00
CA ASP A 84 0.50 17.06 7.02
C ASP A 84 -0.89 16.66 6.53
N GLN A 85 -0.99 15.74 5.58
CA GLN A 85 -2.29 15.25 5.11
C GLN A 85 -3.04 14.45 6.18
N LEU A 86 -2.34 13.69 7.02
CA LEU A 86 -2.96 12.92 8.09
C LEU A 86 -3.30 13.75 9.34
N SER A 87 -2.50 14.78 9.66
CA SER A 87 -2.76 15.74 10.74
C SER A 87 -2.06 17.07 10.46
N ARG A 88 -2.75 18.18 10.70
CA ARG A 88 -2.16 19.55 10.63
C ARG A 88 -0.97 19.76 11.56
N PHE A 89 -0.71 18.84 12.46
CA PHE A 89 0.43 18.86 13.38
C PHE A 89 1.57 17.92 12.91
N GLY A 90 1.30 17.01 11.97
CA GLY A 90 2.15 15.89 11.63
C GLY A 90 3.59 16.25 11.24
N ILE A 91 3.82 17.27 10.38
CA ILE A 91 5.19 17.71 10.03
C ILE A 91 5.90 18.33 11.23
N ARG A 92 5.19 19.07 12.09
CA ARG A 92 5.74 19.69 13.29
C ARG A 92 6.15 18.64 14.33
N GLU A 93 5.33 17.62 14.52
CA GLU A 93 5.62 16.46 15.37
C GLU A 93 6.79 15.64 14.81
N LYS A 94 6.82 15.42 13.48
CA LYS A 94 7.94 14.76 12.79
C LYS A 94 9.26 15.47 13.09
N ARG A 95 9.34 16.77 12.85
CA ARG A 95 10.52 17.59 13.16
C ARG A 95 10.93 17.48 14.63
N LEU A 96 9.97 17.61 15.57
CA LEU A 96 10.22 17.54 16.99
C LEU A 96 10.88 16.20 17.38
N LEU A 97 10.33 15.10 16.91
CA LEU A 97 10.82 13.76 17.19
C LEU A 97 12.18 13.49 16.53
N GLU A 98 12.40 13.89 15.30
CA GLU A 98 13.68 13.75 14.59
C GLU A 98 14.80 14.50 15.29
N GLU A 99 14.56 15.76 15.71
CA GLU A 99 15.54 16.59 16.41
C GLU A 99 15.91 16.00 17.79
N ILE A 100 14.93 15.47 18.52
CA ILE A 100 15.17 14.85 19.83
C ILE A 100 15.94 13.55 19.66
N VAL A 101 15.56 12.70 18.72
CA VAL A 101 16.21 11.39 18.52
C VAL A 101 17.62 11.56 17.97
N ALA A 102 17.85 12.50 17.06
CA ALA A 102 19.19 12.77 16.52
C ALA A 102 20.18 13.27 17.57
N ARG A 103 19.69 13.89 18.66
CA ARG A 103 20.51 14.45 19.74
C ARG A 103 20.37 13.70 21.06
N GLN A 104 20.32 12.37 20.98
CA GLN A 104 20.23 11.46 22.14
C GLN A 104 21.06 11.89 23.36
N PRO A 105 22.34 12.31 23.23
CA PRO A 105 23.15 12.65 24.40
C PRO A 105 22.62 13.82 25.22
N ALA A 106 21.76 14.68 24.66
CA ALA A 106 21.15 15.79 25.36
C ALA A 106 19.90 15.38 26.16
N VAL A 107 19.34 14.19 25.92
CA VAL A 107 18.10 13.72 26.52
C VAL A 107 18.38 12.84 27.73
N ALA A 108 17.57 12.99 28.79
CA ALA A 108 17.69 12.16 29.99
C ALA A 108 17.64 10.65 29.65
N PRO A 109 18.59 9.83 30.12
CA PRO A 109 18.70 8.40 29.76
C PRO A 109 17.43 7.57 30.03
N ALA A 110 16.66 7.91 31.07
CA ALA A 110 15.41 7.23 31.41
C ALA A 110 14.23 7.58 30.48
N VAL A 111 14.30 8.73 29.81
CA VAL A 111 13.22 9.26 28.95
C VAL A 111 13.47 8.92 27.49
N PHE A 112 14.73 8.95 27.05
CA PHE A 112 15.10 8.73 25.65
C PHE A 112 14.51 7.45 25.03
N PRO A 113 14.56 6.26 25.68
CA PRO A 113 14.00 5.04 25.09
C PRO A 113 12.50 5.15 24.81
N LYS A 114 11.74 5.84 25.67
CA LYS A 114 10.30 6.03 25.49
C LYS A 114 10.02 6.93 24.26
N ILE A 115 10.78 8.04 24.12
CA ILE A 115 10.65 8.96 22.97
C ILE A 115 11.07 8.27 21.68
N ARG A 116 12.18 7.53 21.69
CA ARG A 116 12.67 6.78 20.52
C ARG A 116 11.63 5.75 20.05
N SER A 117 11.06 4.99 20.97
CA SER A 117 10.02 4.01 20.63
C SER A 117 8.78 4.67 20.02
N PHE A 118 8.33 5.77 20.60
CA PHE A 118 7.20 6.53 20.05
C PHE A 118 7.54 7.13 18.68
N ALA A 119 8.74 7.68 18.49
CA ALA A 119 9.19 8.23 17.21
C ALA A 119 9.20 7.18 16.10
N LEU A 120 9.69 5.96 16.39
CA LEU A 120 9.66 4.86 15.44
C LEU A 120 8.22 4.47 15.04
N LEU A 121 7.31 4.36 16.02
CA LEU A 121 5.89 4.11 15.73
C LEU A 121 5.27 5.24 14.92
N PHE A 122 5.60 6.49 15.27
CA PHE A 122 5.12 7.68 14.57
C PHE A 122 5.59 7.71 13.10
N TRP A 123 6.86 7.44 12.85
CA TRP A 123 7.39 7.40 11.48
C TRP A 123 6.85 6.24 10.68
N ALA A 124 6.70 5.06 11.29
CA ALA A 124 6.11 3.89 10.64
C ALA A 124 4.67 4.14 10.19
N ASN A 125 3.88 4.84 11.01
CA ASN A 125 2.47 5.14 10.74
C ASN A 125 2.25 6.51 10.06
N ARG A 126 3.32 7.25 9.73
CA ARG A 126 3.24 8.63 9.18
C ARG A 126 2.50 9.62 10.06
N GLY A 127 2.42 9.35 11.37
CA GLY A 127 1.71 10.14 12.37
C GLY A 127 1.46 9.34 13.63
N ASN A 128 0.71 9.90 14.56
CA ASN A 128 0.33 9.24 15.81
C ASN A 128 -1.03 8.50 15.73
N HIS A 129 -1.39 8.04 14.53
CA HIS A 129 -2.55 7.20 14.31
C HIS A 129 -2.11 5.87 13.69
N ASN A 130 -2.71 4.80 14.15
CA ASN A 130 -2.36 3.46 13.66
C ASN A 130 -2.86 3.26 12.24
N GLU A 131 -2.00 2.78 11.38
CA GLU A 131 -2.24 2.52 9.96
C GLU A 131 -3.48 1.67 9.70
N ASN A 132 -3.56 0.52 10.37
CA ASN A 132 -4.63 -0.45 10.14
C ASN A 132 -5.98 -0.07 10.74
N THR A 133 -5.99 0.84 11.74
CA THR A 133 -7.21 1.14 12.51
C THR A 133 -7.65 2.58 12.39
N THR A 134 -6.82 3.43 11.82
CA THR A 134 -6.96 4.89 11.76
C THR A 134 -7.06 5.59 13.12
N ALA A 135 -6.99 4.83 14.22
CA ALA A 135 -7.16 5.33 15.57
C ALA A 135 -5.85 5.89 16.17
N LYS A 136 -5.98 6.95 16.96
CA LYS A 136 -4.85 7.57 17.66
C LYS A 136 -4.20 6.63 18.66
N PHE A 137 -2.87 6.63 18.73
CA PHE A 137 -2.09 6.07 19.83
C PHE A 137 -1.34 7.16 20.60
N LEU A 138 -1.14 6.92 21.90
CA LEU A 138 -0.54 7.90 22.80
C LEU A 138 0.89 7.51 23.19
N PRO A 139 1.76 8.50 23.51
CA PRO A 139 3.11 8.25 23.99
C PRO A 139 3.14 7.66 25.41
N ALA A 140 4.18 6.88 25.71
CA ALA A 140 4.46 6.35 27.04
C ALA A 140 5.28 7.31 27.93
N PHE A 141 5.54 8.52 27.47
CA PHE A 141 6.18 9.62 28.22
C PHE A 141 5.17 10.73 28.50
N THR A 142 5.46 11.57 29.51
CA THR A 142 4.61 12.71 29.87
C THR A 142 4.94 13.94 29.02
N PHE A 143 4.05 14.93 29.03
CA PHE A 143 4.30 16.24 28.39
C PHE A 143 5.52 16.94 28.99
N GLU A 144 5.72 16.82 30.29
CA GLU A 144 6.85 17.38 31.02
C GLU A 144 8.17 16.71 30.63
N GLU A 145 8.19 15.37 30.49
CA GLU A 145 9.34 14.60 29.98
C GLU A 145 9.71 15.04 28.54
N LEU A 146 8.73 15.19 27.64
CA LEU A 146 8.92 15.68 26.28
C LEU A 146 9.45 17.12 26.27
N SER A 147 8.87 17.98 27.08
CA SER A 147 9.27 19.39 27.17
C SER A 147 10.70 19.55 27.66
N ALA A 148 11.09 18.79 28.67
CA ALA A 148 12.46 18.80 29.16
C ALA A 148 13.46 18.29 28.10
N ALA A 149 13.11 17.23 27.36
CA ALA A 149 13.94 16.71 26.28
C ALA A 149 14.10 17.73 25.15
N ALA A 150 13.03 18.34 24.68
CA ALA A 150 13.07 19.34 23.58
C ALA A 150 13.87 20.58 23.97
N LEU A 151 13.73 21.09 25.18
CA LEU A 151 14.50 22.25 25.69
C LEU A 151 15.99 21.92 25.84
N ALA A 152 16.33 20.72 26.31
CA ALA A 152 17.72 20.26 26.38
C ALA A 152 18.35 20.14 24.99
N VAL A 153 17.59 19.61 24.01
CA VAL A 153 18.01 19.52 22.60
C VAL A 153 18.20 20.93 22.00
N GLN A 154 17.33 21.88 22.27
CA GLN A 154 17.48 23.26 21.83
C GLN A 154 18.74 23.90 22.41
N ALA A 155 19.01 23.73 23.69
CA ALA A 155 20.23 24.20 24.36
C ALA A 155 21.49 23.57 23.77
N ALA A 156 21.42 22.29 23.33
CA ALA A 156 22.50 21.57 22.62
C ALA A 156 22.61 21.93 21.13
N GLY A 157 21.87 22.93 20.66
CA GLY A 157 21.96 23.42 19.28
C GLY A 157 20.98 22.82 18.30
N GLY A 158 19.97 22.08 18.76
CA GLY A 158 18.85 21.61 17.94
C GLY A 158 17.89 22.73 17.54
N PHE A 159 17.02 22.44 16.55
CA PHE A 159 15.96 23.32 16.05
C PHE A 159 16.41 24.66 15.43
N LYS A 160 17.73 24.85 15.20
CA LYS A 160 18.30 26.11 14.70
C LYS A 160 18.11 26.32 13.20
N THR A 161 17.81 25.27 12.48
CA THR A 161 17.57 25.30 11.03
C THR A 161 16.08 25.21 10.73
N PRO A 162 15.59 25.82 9.63
CA PRO A 162 14.24 25.57 9.14
C PRO A 162 14.06 24.11 8.73
N TYR A 163 12.84 23.61 8.81
CA TYR A 163 12.45 22.30 8.32
C TYR A 163 11.42 22.47 7.19
N GLY A 164 11.83 22.30 5.96
CA GLY A 164 10.98 22.60 4.81
C GLY A 164 10.54 24.08 4.81
N ASP A 165 9.26 24.32 4.96
CA ASP A 165 8.65 25.64 5.11
C ASP A 165 8.42 26.06 6.58
N LEU A 166 8.69 25.17 7.54
CA LEU A 166 8.61 25.51 8.96
C LEU A 166 9.81 26.33 9.40
N PRO A 167 9.60 27.46 10.13
CA PRO A 167 10.70 28.29 10.63
C PRO A 167 11.53 27.55 11.70
N ALA A 168 12.78 27.99 11.86
CA ALA A 168 13.60 27.55 12.97
C ALA A 168 12.94 27.90 14.32
N LEU A 169 13.17 27.06 15.34
CA LEU A 169 12.81 27.35 16.74
C LEU A 169 14.09 27.79 17.48
N ALA A 170 14.50 29.03 17.25
CA ALA A 170 15.83 29.54 17.64
C ALA A 170 16.00 29.71 19.15
N THR A 171 14.90 29.89 19.88
CA THR A 171 14.92 30.15 21.33
C THR A 171 14.13 29.10 22.12
N SER A 172 14.40 29.00 23.43
CA SER A 172 13.60 28.15 24.31
C SER A 172 12.13 28.58 24.40
N ALA A 173 11.85 29.86 24.20
CA ALA A 173 10.48 30.38 24.13
C ALA A 173 9.75 29.87 22.86
N ASP A 174 10.43 29.82 21.72
CA ASP A 174 9.85 29.24 20.48
C ASP A 174 9.52 27.77 20.67
N VAL A 175 10.44 26.98 21.25
CA VAL A 175 10.23 25.56 21.56
C VAL A 175 9.07 25.37 22.53
N THR A 176 8.99 26.18 23.61
CA THR A 176 7.89 26.12 24.57
C THR A 176 6.53 26.43 23.91
N LYS A 177 6.48 27.44 23.04
CA LYS A 177 5.27 27.77 22.28
C LYS A 177 4.85 26.64 21.36
N GLU A 178 5.82 26.03 20.67
CA GLU A 178 5.58 24.89 19.77
C GLU A 178 5.01 23.69 20.53
N LEU A 179 5.65 23.30 21.65
CA LEU A 179 5.17 22.22 22.53
C LEU A 179 3.75 22.47 23.03
N GLY A 180 3.44 23.71 23.45
CA GLY A 180 2.09 24.08 23.87
C GLY A 180 1.04 23.87 22.77
N ALA A 181 1.40 24.15 21.51
CA ALA A 181 0.52 23.95 20.36
C ALA A 181 0.34 22.45 20.01
N LEU A 182 1.35 21.62 20.27
CA LEU A 182 1.31 20.17 19.99
C LEU A 182 0.70 19.33 21.14
N LYS A 183 0.50 19.91 22.33
CA LYS A 183 0.11 19.16 23.52
C LYS A 183 -1.16 18.33 23.33
N ALA A 184 -2.23 18.91 22.81
CA ALA A 184 -3.48 18.19 22.59
C ALA A 184 -3.33 17.10 21.51
N ALA A 185 -2.63 17.39 20.42
CA ALA A 185 -2.41 16.45 19.33
C ALA A 185 -1.66 15.19 19.79
N LEU A 186 -0.67 15.33 20.69
CA LEU A 186 0.14 14.22 21.18
C LEU A 186 -0.47 13.48 22.37
N PHE A 187 -1.19 14.18 23.28
CA PHE A 187 -1.53 13.62 24.61
C PHE A 187 -3.02 13.50 24.89
N ASP A 188 -3.91 14.17 24.13
CA ASP A 188 -5.35 14.05 24.33
C ASP A 188 -5.94 12.96 23.41
N PRO A 189 -6.46 11.84 23.95
CA PRO A 189 -7.05 10.78 23.14
C PRO A 189 -8.34 11.20 22.42
N ASN A 190 -9.01 12.27 22.89
CA ASN A 190 -10.25 12.76 22.31
C ASN A 190 -10.04 13.86 21.27
N PHE A 191 -8.83 14.39 21.17
CA PHE A 191 -8.48 15.37 20.16
C PHE A 191 -7.99 14.67 18.90
N GLU A 192 -8.67 14.84 17.78
CA GLU A 192 -8.37 14.15 16.51
C GLU A 192 -8.22 12.62 16.70
N PRO A 193 -9.27 11.92 17.15
CA PRO A 193 -9.16 10.51 17.57
C PRO A 193 -8.94 9.54 16.42
N SER A 194 -9.26 9.93 15.17
CA SER A 194 -9.17 9.07 13.99
C SER A 194 -8.81 9.87 12.74
N ILE A 195 -7.91 9.36 11.92
CA ILE A 195 -7.56 9.95 10.62
C ILE A 195 -8.78 9.97 9.70
N THR A 196 -9.47 8.84 9.59
CA THR A 196 -10.57 8.62 8.65
C THR A 196 -11.74 8.03 9.41
N ALA A 197 -12.77 8.85 9.65
CA ALA A 197 -13.93 8.47 10.43
C ALA A 197 -15.13 8.17 9.51
N LYS A 198 -15.12 7.01 8.83
CA LYS A 198 -16.26 6.57 7.98
C LYS A 198 -17.52 6.22 8.77
N THR A 199 -17.39 6.01 10.10
CA THR A 199 -18.49 5.87 11.04
C THR A 199 -18.36 6.98 12.11
N PRO A 200 -18.81 8.21 11.82
CA PRO A 200 -18.61 9.35 12.69
C PRO A 200 -19.49 9.26 13.94
N PRO A 201 -19.08 9.91 15.07
CA PRO A 201 -19.91 10.01 16.25
C PRO A 201 -21.18 10.84 15.98
N PRO A 202 -22.25 10.68 16.82
CA PRO A 202 -23.48 11.45 16.67
C PRO A 202 -23.24 12.96 16.62
N GLY A 203 -23.86 13.64 15.66
CA GLY A 203 -23.77 15.09 15.49
C GLY A 203 -22.61 15.59 14.65
N GLN A 204 -21.76 14.70 14.14
CA GLN A 204 -20.71 15.03 13.16
C GLN A 204 -20.91 14.22 11.89
N ASP A 205 -20.46 14.76 10.76
CA ASP A 205 -20.33 14.01 9.51
C ASP A 205 -18.92 13.42 9.35
N ILE A 206 -18.74 12.57 8.34
CA ILE A 206 -17.49 11.86 8.08
C ILE A 206 -16.29 12.80 7.84
N VAL A 207 -16.53 13.98 7.29
CA VAL A 207 -15.50 14.99 7.01
C VAL A 207 -15.10 15.70 8.30
N GLN A 208 -16.08 16.10 9.11
CA GLN A 208 -15.86 16.81 10.39
C GLN A 208 -15.20 15.93 11.45
N ALA A 209 -15.50 14.64 11.46
CA ALA A 209 -14.97 13.68 12.42
C ALA A 209 -13.56 13.17 12.10
N SER A 210 -13.10 13.35 10.85
CA SER A 210 -11.77 12.92 10.39
C SER A 210 -10.70 13.97 10.72
N SER A 211 -9.52 13.53 11.19
CA SER A 211 -8.39 14.43 11.50
C SER A 211 -7.55 14.79 10.28
N ASN A 212 -7.70 14.07 9.17
CA ASN A 212 -6.99 14.39 7.94
C ASN A 212 -7.26 15.83 7.49
N THR A 213 -6.31 16.42 6.76
CA THR A 213 -6.33 17.84 6.41
C THR A 213 -6.90 18.12 5.03
N PHE A 214 -7.55 17.16 4.39
CA PHE A 214 -8.15 17.35 3.07
C PHE A 214 -9.27 18.40 3.07
N TYR A 215 -9.89 18.60 4.25
CA TYR A 215 -10.97 19.56 4.46
C TYR A 215 -10.71 20.41 5.70
N GLN A 216 -10.75 21.72 5.53
CA GLN A 216 -10.54 22.64 6.65
C GLN A 216 -11.80 23.49 6.88
N GLY A 217 -12.49 23.24 8.01
CA GLY A 217 -13.72 23.93 8.37
C GLY A 217 -14.92 23.61 7.47
N VAL A 218 -14.86 22.50 6.71
CA VAL A 218 -15.86 22.07 5.73
C VAL A 218 -16.70 20.94 6.33
N SER A 219 -17.97 20.88 5.97
CA SER A 219 -18.90 19.77 6.26
C SER A 219 -19.39 19.13 4.97
N LEU A 220 -19.97 17.94 5.02
CA LEU A 220 -20.61 17.33 3.85
C LEU A 220 -21.70 18.21 3.24
N ALA A 221 -22.45 18.96 4.07
CA ALA A 221 -23.50 19.87 3.60
C ALA A 221 -22.91 20.98 2.71
N ASP A 222 -21.71 21.50 3.03
CA ASP A 222 -21.04 22.54 2.22
C ASP A 222 -20.68 22.04 0.83
N LEU A 223 -20.53 20.74 0.63
CA LEU A 223 -20.10 20.13 -0.62
C LEU A 223 -21.23 19.82 -1.59
N THR A 224 -22.48 19.91 -1.15
CA THR A 224 -23.66 19.47 -1.94
C THR A 224 -23.74 20.16 -3.31
N ASN A 225 -23.35 21.43 -3.39
CA ASN A 225 -23.41 22.24 -4.61
C ASN A 225 -22.03 22.77 -5.05
N PHE A 226 -20.95 22.31 -4.43
CA PHE A 226 -19.60 22.74 -4.76
C PHE A 226 -18.97 21.78 -5.76
N LYS A 227 -18.55 22.29 -6.91
CA LYS A 227 -17.83 21.52 -7.92
C LYS A 227 -16.33 21.77 -7.76
N GLU A 228 -15.63 20.77 -7.25
CA GLU A 228 -14.18 20.81 -7.14
C GLU A 228 -13.52 20.80 -8.53
N GLN A 229 -12.51 21.66 -8.73
CA GLN A 229 -11.72 21.71 -9.97
C GLN A 229 -10.46 20.82 -9.86
N TYR A 230 -9.97 20.63 -8.63
CA TYR A 230 -8.79 19.82 -8.31
C TYR A 230 -9.14 18.77 -7.24
N PRO A 231 -10.07 17.84 -7.54
CA PRO A 231 -10.60 16.93 -6.52
C PRO A 231 -9.49 16.10 -5.87
N LEU A 232 -8.54 15.58 -6.65
CA LEU A 232 -7.49 14.68 -6.18
C LEU A 232 -6.37 15.41 -5.38
N ASN A 233 -5.96 16.58 -5.85
CA ASN A 233 -4.72 17.25 -5.41
C ASN A 233 -4.97 18.66 -4.84
N SER A 234 -5.98 18.79 -3.96
CA SER A 234 -6.22 20.02 -3.24
C SER A 234 -6.72 19.78 -1.82
N ARG A 235 -6.44 20.74 -0.94
CA ARG A 235 -7.14 20.92 0.33
C ARG A 235 -8.31 21.87 0.11
N LEU A 236 -9.50 21.45 0.52
CA LEU A 236 -10.67 22.32 0.46
C LEU A 236 -10.82 23.10 1.78
N VAL A 237 -10.87 24.41 1.68
CA VAL A 237 -10.88 25.32 2.84
C VAL A 237 -12.14 26.18 2.82
N LYS A 238 -12.85 26.22 3.94
CA LYS A 238 -13.96 27.14 4.16
C LYS A 238 -13.47 28.42 4.79
N GLY A 239 -13.50 29.49 3.99
CA GLY A 239 -13.09 30.84 4.42
C GLY A 239 -14.18 31.59 5.17
N PRO A 240 -13.88 32.83 5.59
CA PRO A 240 -14.84 33.74 6.19
C PRO A 240 -16.07 33.93 5.28
N GLY A 241 -17.26 33.92 5.87
CA GLY A 241 -18.52 34.02 5.10
C GLY A 241 -18.97 32.74 4.39
N GLY A 242 -18.30 31.59 4.65
CA GLY A 242 -18.71 30.29 4.12
C GLY A 242 -18.24 29.98 2.70
N THR A 243 -17.41 30.84 2.10
CA THR A 243 -16.87 30.61 0.76
C THR A 243 -15.86 29.47 0.77
N LEU A 244 -16.01 28.50 -0.14
CA LEU A 244 -15.07 27.41 -0.33
C LEU A 244 -13.99 27.79 -1.35
N ARG A 245 -12.74 27.38 -1.08
CA ARG A 245 -11.62 27.50 -2.01
C ARG A 245 -10.78 26.23 -1.98
N GLU A 246 -10.11 25.94 -3.10
CA GLU A 246 -9.18 24.83 -3.24
C GLU A 246 -7.73 25.34 -3.11
N ASP A 247 -7.02 24.90 -2.08
CA ASP A 247 -5.58 25.11 -1.93
C ASP A 247 -4.86 23.96 -2.68
N VAL A 248 -4.51 24.23 -3.94
CA VAL A 248 -3.99 23.23 -4.88
C VAL A 248 -2.57 22.83 -4.53
N TYR A 249 -2.26 21.53 -4.60
CA TYR A 249 -0.91 21.00 -4.41
C TYR A 249 -0.11 21.17 -5.70
N ARG A 250 0.83 22.15 -5.72
CA ARG A 250 1.65 22.45 -6.89
C ARG A 250 2.88 23.30 -6.54
N ALA A 251 3.95 23.09 -7.31
CA ALA A 251 5.19 23.84 -7.18
C ALA A 251 5.12 25.25 -7.76
N GLY A 252 4.22 25.51 -8.70
CA GLY A 252 4.23 26.67 -9.57
C GLY A 252 5.18 26.51 -10.77
N THR A 253 4.92 27.29 -11.84
CA THR A 253 5.76 27.23 -13.05
C THR A 253 6.99 28.13 -12.94
N PRO A 254 8.13 27.77 -13.60
CA PRO A 254 9.34 28.58 -13.57
C PRO A 254 9.18 30.00 -14.15
N ASP A 255 8.25 30.17 -15.10
CA ASP A 255 7.93 31.46 -15.71
C ASP A 255 6.98 32.32 -14.87
N GLY A 256 6.55 31.83 -13.72
CA GLY A 256 5.68 32.54 -12.77
C GLY A 256 4.21 32.67 -13.21
N LYS A 257 3.80 32.10 -14.34
CA LYS A 257 2.40 32.17 -14.79
C LYS A 257 1.45 31.42 -13.87
N ILE A 258 1.90 30.34 -13.28
CA ILE A 258 1.17 29.61 -12.25
C ILE A 258 1.93 29.79 -10.94
N ALA A 259 1.30 30.42 -9.96
CA ALA A 259 1.90 30.64 -8.65
C ALA A 259 2.07 29.32 -7.88
N PRO A 260 3.07 29.21 -6.99
CA PRO A 260 3.18 28.11 -6.05
C PRO A 260 1.89 27.92 -5.22
N GLY A 261 1.54 26.68 -4.95
CA GLY A 261 0.42 26.33 -4.07
C GLY A 261 0.89 25.63 -2.81
N LEU A 262 0.00 24.85 -2.21
CA LEU A 262 0.32 24.04 -1.04
C LEU A 262 1.37 22.98 -1.40
N TYR A 263 2.27 22.68 -0.47
CA TYR A 263 3.40 21.73 -0.62
C TYR A 263 4.47 22.13 -1.65
N ALA A 264 4.49 23.37 -2.10
CA ALA A 264 5.42 23.85 -3.14
C ALA A 264 6.90 23.58 -2.81
N VAL A 265 7.32 23.64 -1.55
CA VAL A 265 8.70 23.39 -1.13
C VAL A 265 9.14 21.97 -1.38
N TYR A 266 8.27 21.01 -1.08
CA TYR A 266 8.50 19.58 -1.27
C TYR A 266 8.48 19.20 -2.75
N LEU A 267 7.47 19.68 -3.48
CA LEU A 267 7.30 19.42 -4.91
C LEU A 267 8.44 20.02 -5.76
N LYS A 268 8.93 21.24 -5.44
CA LYS A 268 10.11 21.82 -6.11
C LYS A 268 11.36 20.96 -5.93
N LYS A 269 11.54 20.39 -4.74
CA LYS A 269 12.68 19.52 -4.46
C LYS A 269 12.58 18.22 -5.24
N ALA A 270 11.40 17.60 -5.27
CA ALA A 270 11.11 16.40 -6.07
C ALA A 270 11.36 16.67 -7.57
N ILE A 271 10.89 17.80 -8.11
CA ILE A 271 11.14 18.23 -9.49
C ILE A 271 12.66 18.28 -9.78
N GLY A 272 13.45 18.84 -8.88
CA GLY A 272 14.90 18.90 -9.04
C GLY A 272 15.58 17.54 -9.18
N TYR A 273 15.07 16.51 -8.49
CA TYR A 273 15.55 15.14 -8.63
C TYR A 273 14.98 14.44 -9.86
N LEU A 274 13.71 14.66 -10.19
CA LEU A 274 13.08 14.15 -11.39
C LEU A 274 13.76 14.66 -12.66
N GLU A 275 14.23 15.92 -12.71
CA GLU A 275 14.99 16.45 -13.84
C GLU A 275 16.33 15.70 -14.06
N LYS A 276 17.01 15.32 -12.97
CA LYS A 276 18.23 14.50 -13.05
C LYS A 276 17.90 13.09 -13.54
N ALA A 277 16.84 12.46 -13.01
CA ALA A 277 16.36 11.17 -13.45
C ALA A 277 15.97 11.17 -14.93
N ARG A 278 15.30 12.24 -15.40
CA ARG A 278 14.91 12.41 -16.81
C ARG A 278 16.10 12.37 -17.76
N GLY A 279 17.21 12.99 -17.37
CA GLY A 279 18.46 12.97 -18.16
C GLY A 279 19.10 11.59 -18.32
N LEU A 280 18.76 10.65 -17.45
CA LEU A 280 19.27 9.27 -17.44
C LEU A 280 18.30 8.26 -18.06
N ALA A 281 17.02 8.57 -18.13
CA ALA A 281 15.99 7.71 -18.66
C ALA A 281 16.11 7.51 -20.18
N ASP A 282 15.51 6.45 -20.71
CA ASP A 282 15.27 6.32 -22.14
C ASP A 282 14.22 7.34 -22.61
N PRO A 283 14.05 7.56 -23.91
CA PRO A 283 13.14 8.60 -24.41
C PRO A 283 11.68 8.45 -23.95
N ALA A 284 11.18 7.22 -23.85
CA ALA A 284 9.80 6.97 -23.43
C ALA A 284 9.62 7.30 -21.94
N GLN A 285 10.51 6.79 -21.09
CA GLN A 285 10.48 7.08 -19.66
C GLN A 285 10.80 8.55 -19.35
N ALA A 286 11.70 9.18 -20.11
CA ALA A 286 11.98 10.62 -19.98
C ALA A 286 10.74 11.47 -20.24
N ASN A 287 9.87 11.05 -21.18
CA ASN A 287 8.60 11.71 -21.45
C ASN A 287 7.60 11.54 -20.28
N VAL A 288 7.53 10.35 -19.71
CA VAL A 288 6.74 10.09 -18.50
C VAL A 288 7.17 11.00 -17.35
N ILE A 289 8.47 11.07 -17.08
CA ILE A 289 9.02 11.92 -16.00
C ILE A 289 8.72 13.40 -16.29
N ALA A 290 8.80 13.85 -17.54
CA ALA A 290 8.44 15.23 -17.93
C ALA A 290 6.96 15.53 -17.68
N GLY A 291 6.07 14.55 -17.91
CA GLY A 291 4.63 14.64 -17.60
C GLY A 291 4.38 14.86 -16.11
N LEU A 292 5.04 14.08 -15.24
CA LEU A 292 4.95 14.25 -13.80
C LEU A 292 5.48 15.61 -13.33
N ILE A 293 6.63 16.06 -13.86
CA ILE A 293 7.18 17.39 -13.56
C ILE A 293 6.17 18.46 -13.92
N LYS A 294 5.52 18.36 -15.09
CA LYS A 294 4.51 19.31 -15.52
C LYS A 294 3.31 19.30 -14.56
N PHE A 295 2.80 18.15 -14.18
CA PHE A 295 1.72 18.05 -13.18
C PHE A 295 2.11 18.71 -11.86
N TYR A 296 3.29 18.43 -11.35
CA TYR A 296 3.76 19.07 -10.12
C TYR A 296 3.91 20.59 -10.22
N GLN A 297 4.22 21.11 -11.41
CA GLN A 297 4.28 22.55 -11.63
C GLN A 297 2.90 23.20 -11.69
N THR A 298 1.95 22.57 -12.39
CA THR A 298 0.64 23.16 -12.68
C THR A 298 -0.44 22.78 -11.68
N GLY A 299 -0.42 21.55 -11.19
CA GLY A 299 -1.51 20.91 -10.45
C GLY A 299 -2.73 20.59 -11.32
N ASP A 300 -2.67 20.74 -12.65
CA ASP A 300 -3.81 20.55 -13.54
C ASP A 300 -4.18 19.06 -13.64
N PRO A 301 -5.43 18.65 -13.36
CA PRO A 301 -5.88 17.28 -13.51
C PRO A 301 -5.66 16.68 -14.92
N LYS A 302 -5.66 17.52 -15.96
CA LYS A 302 -5.35 17.06 -17.33
C LYS A 302 -3.89 16.63 -17.48
N ASP A 303 -2.97 17.32 -16.81
CA ASP A 303 -1.56 16.94 -16.81
C ASP A 303 -1.34 15.62 -16.05
N TRP A 304 -2.12 15.37 -14.98
CA TRP A 304 -2.16 14.08 -14.28
C TRP A 304 -2.65 12.95 -15.18
N LEU A 305 -3.78 13.14 -15.87
CA LEU A 305 -4.31 12.15 -16.80
C LEU A 305 -3.34 11.85 -17.96
N GLN A 306 -2.66 12.88 -18.47
CA GLN A 306 -1.64 12.70 -19.52
C GLN A 306 -0.42 11.92 -18.99
N PHE A 307 0.07 12.27 -17.79
CA PHE A 307 1.16 11.55 -17.14
C PHE A 307 0.79 10.07 -16.94
N GLY A 308 -0.39 9.77 -16.35
CA GLY A 308 -0.87 8.41 -16.12
C GLY A 308 -1.02 7.62 -17.43
N SER A 309 -1.53 8.27 -18.49
CA SER A 309 -1.64 7.66 -19.82
C SER A 309 -0.29 7.30 -20.45
N ASP A 310 0.72 8.13 -20.27
CA ASP A 310 2.07 7.84 -20.77
C ASP A 310 2.77 6.80 -19.90
N TRP A 311 2.57 6.88 -18.57
CA TRP A 311 3.16 5.98 -17.61
C TRP A 311 2.67 4.54 -17.77
N VAL A 312 1.34 4.33 -17.94
CA VAL A 312 0.78 2.97 -18.08
C VAL A 312 1.31 2.27 -19.34
N ARG A 313 1.62 3.01 -20.40
CA ARG A 313 2.16 2.48 -21.65
C ARG A 313 3.68 2.26 -21.64
N ASN A 314 4.37 2.76 -20.61
CA ASN A 314 5.82 2.64 -20.51
C ASN A 314 6.22 1.38 -19.74
N ASP A 315 7.02 0.49 -20.33
CA ASP A 315 7.52 -0.74 -19.70
C ASP A 315 9.00 -0.58 -19.30
N ALA A 316 9.25 0.21 -18.24
CA ALA A 316 10.59 0.44 -17.73
C ALA A 316 11.05 -0.69 -16.78
N THR A 317 12.36 -1.02 -16.81
CA THR A 317 12.97 -1.96 -15.84
C THR A 317 13.09 -1.35 -14.45
N VAL A 318 13.48 -0.08 -14.34
CA VAL A 318 13.38 0.73 -13.14
C VAL A 318 12.13 1.57 -13.28
N ASP A 319 11.11 1.25 -12.53
CA ASP A 319 9.80 1.92 -12.61
C ASP A 319 9.48 2.66 -11.31
N PHE A 320 8.49 3.55 -11.36
CA PHE A 320 8.10 4.34 -10.22
C PHE A 320 6.62 4.74 -10.30
N ALA A 321 5.98 4.88 -9.15
CA ALA A 321 4.80 5.70 -8.98
C ALA A 321 5.16 6.89 -8.07
N ASN A 322 4.62 8.07 -8.32
CA ASN A 322 4.89 9.25 -7.51
C ASN A 322 3.79 10.28 -7.76
N GLY A 323 3.08 10.69 -6.71
CA GLY A 323 1.95 11.62 -6.87
C GLY A 323 1.00 11.66 -5.69
N PHE A 324 -0.22 12.13 -5.97
CA PHE A 324 -1.37 12.07 -5.07
C PHE A 324 -2.29 10.99 -5.64
N ILE A 325 -2.29 9.79 -5.07
CA ILE A 325 -2.77 8.60 -5.77
C ILE A 325 -3.97 7.98 -5.06
N GLU A 326 -3.74 7.28 -3.94
CA GLU A 326 -4.79 6.55 -3.26
C GLU A 326 -5.68 7.46 -2.41
N VAL A 327 -6.95 7.11 -2.33
CA VAL A 327 -7.98 7.95 -1.69
C VAL A 327 -8.48 7.40 -0.35
N TYR A 328 -7.87 6.34 0.17
CA TYR A 328 -8.31 5.65 1.40
C TYR A 328 -8.34 6.54 2.64
N ARG A 329 -7.43 7.55 2.70
CA ARG A 329 -7.35 8.47 3.85
C ARG A 329 -8.45 9.54 3.83
N ASP A 330 -9.06 9.79 2.70
CA ASP A 330 -10.24 10.64 2.60
C ASP A 330 -11.51 9.83 2.90
N ALA A 331 -12.27 10.23 3.91
CA ALA A 331 -13.54 9.59 4.23
C ALA A 331 -14.56 9.62 3.08
N ARG A 332 -14.44 10.59 2.16
CA ARG A 332 -15.25 10.68 0.93
C ARG A 332 -14.69 9.85 -0.23
N GLY A 333 -13.43 9.39 -0.17
CA GLY A 333 -12.78 8.70 -1.27
C GLY A 333 -12.52 9.59 -2.50
N ALA A 334 -12.16 10.87 -2.31
CA ALA A 334 -11.97 11.83 -3.40
C ALA A 334 -10.58 12.49 -3.43
N LYS A 335 -9.92 12.60 -2.28
CA LYS A 335 -8.62 13.27 -2.14
C LYS A 335 -7.49 12.26 -2.12
N GLY A 336 -6.48 12.47 -2.98
CA GLY A 336 -5.32 11.60 -3.08
C GLY A 336 -4.28 11.86 -1.99
N SER A 337 -3.80 10.79 -1.37
CA SER A 337 -2.65 10.81 -0.47
C SER A 337 -1.35 10.95 -1.24
N SER A 338 -0.37 11.66 -0.68
CA SER A 338 1.00 11.71 -1.20
C SER A 338 1.65 10.35 -1.07
N GLN A 339 2.02 9.75 -2.20
CA GLN A 339 2.55 8.38 -2.28
C GLN A 339 3.63 8.27 -3.32
N SER A 340 4.62 7.40 -3.07
CA SER A 340 5.61 7.05 -4.09
C SER A 340 6.27 5.71 -3.79
N PHE A 341 6.54 4.96 -4.85
CA PHE A 341 7.50 3.86 -4.81
C PHE A 341 8.48 3.93 -5.98
N VAL A 342 9.64 3.32 -5.81
CA VAL A 342 10.60 3.03 -6.89
C VAL A 342 10.94 1.55 -6.83
N SER A 343 10.87 0.88 -7.95
CA SER A 343 11.02 -0.57 -8.02
C SER A 343 11.87 -1.04 -9.20
N ILE A 344 12.33 -2.28 -9.10
CA ILE A 344 13.05 -2.99 -10.15
C ILE A 344 12.21 -4.20 -10.57
N THR A 345 11.96 -4.34 -11.87
CA THR A 345 11.23 -5.50 -12.42
C THR A 345 12.01 -6.81 -12.22
N ASP A 346 11.39 -7.78 -11.57
CA ASP A 346 11.84 -9.16 -11.52
C ASP A 346 11.34 -9.91 -12.76
N ARG A 347 12.23 -10.14 -13.72
CA ARG A 347 11.84 -10.70 -15.03
C ARG A 347 11.27 -12.12 -14.96
N PRO A 348 11.87 -13.10 -14.24
CA PRO A 348 11.34 -14.46 -14.17
C PRO A 348 9.90 -14.54 -13.67
N VAL A 349 9.58 -13.82 -12.61
CA VAL A 349 8.22 -13.81 -12.03
C VAL A 349 7.26 -13.01 -12.92
N THR A 350 7.71 -11.89 -13.48
CA THR A 350 6.91 -11.08 -14.40
C THR A 350 6.41 -11.86 -15.60
N ASP A 351 7.26 -12.69 -16.23
CA ASP A 351 6.88 -13.47 -17.42
C ASP A 351 5.72 -14.45 -17.11
N ALA A 352 5.64 -14.99 -15.91
CA ALA A 352 4.52 -15.83 -15.49
C ALA A 352 3.22 -15.01 -15.37
N MET A 353 3.29 -13.80 -14.81
CA MET A 353 2.14 -12.92 -14.65
C MET A 353 1.64 -12.36 -15.99
N VAL A 354 2.54 -12.11 -16.94
CA VAL A 354 2.18 -11.68 -18.30
C VAL A 354 1.23 -12.68 -18.97
N LYS A 355 1.42 -13.98 -18.75
CA LYS A 355 0.51 -15.01 -19.27
C LYS A 355 -0.90 -14.85 -18.72
N LEU A 356 -1.05 -14.51 -17.42
CA LEU A 356 -2.36 -14.23 -16.82
C LEU A 356 -3.01 -13.00 -17.47
N ALA A 357 -2.25 -11.92 -17.60
CA ALA A 357 -2.71 -10.66 -18.22
C ALA A 357 -3.14 -10.85 -19.68
N GLN A 358 -2.39 -11.60 -20.47
CA GLN A 358 -2.73 -11.92 -21.86
C GLN A 358 -4.04 -12.72 -22.00
N ASN A 359 -4.47 -13.39 -20.92
CA ASN A 359 -5.73 -14.13 -20.87
C ASN A 359 -6.83 -13.41 -20.07
N ALA A 360 -6.65 -12.12 -19.73
CA ALA A 360 -7.62 -11.37 -18.95
C ALA A 360 -9.01 -11.33 -19.60
N ALA A 361 -9.09 -11.23 -20.94
CA ALA A 361 -10.35 -11.30 -21.67
C ALA A 361 -11.11 -12.62 -21.48
N TYR A 362 -10.40 -13.74 -21.35
CA TYR A 362 -11.01 -15.04 -21.04
C TYR A 362 -11.66 -15.03 -19.64
N PHE A 363 -10.95 -14.51 -18.62
CA PHE A 363 -11.48 -14.43 -17.28
C PHE A 363 -12.64 -13.44 -17.15
N GLU A 364 -12.60 -12.34 -17.89
CA GLU A 364 -13.71 -11.39 -18.02
C GLU A 364 -14.95 -12.08 -18.59
N ASP A 365 -14.80 -12.86 -19.67
CA ASP A 365 -15.91 -13.59 -20.28
C ASP A 365 -16.54 -14.63 -19.33
N LYS A 366 -15.72 -15.24 -18.45
CA LYS A 366 -16.16 -16.22 -17.44
C LYS A 366 -16.71 -15.60 -16.16
N ALA A 367 -16.56 -14.29 -15.98
CA ALA A 367 -17.09 -13.60 -14.81
C ALA A 367 -18.62 -13.76 -14.69
N PRO A 368 -19.17 -13.88 -13.45
CA PRO A 368 -20.57 -14.28 -13.26
C PRO A 368 -21.61 -13.17 -13.43
N TRP A 369 -21.19 -11.98 -13.89
CA TRP A 369 -22.07 -10.83 -14.04
C TRP A 369 -22.71 -10.73 -15.44
N ASP A 370 -23.72 -9.86 -15.55
CA ASP A 370 -24.47 -9.59 -16.80
C ASP A 370 -23.53 -9.11 -17.92
N ALA A 371 -23.80 -9.56 -19.15
CA ALA A 371 -23.04 -9.23 -20.35
C ALA A 371 -22.89 -7.71 -20.60
N LYS A 372 -23.83 -6.89 -20.15
CA LYS A 372 -23.77 -5.42 -20.28
C LYS A 372 -22.63 -4.78 -19.45
N TYR A 373 -22.14 -5.48 -18.43
CA TYR A 373 -21.00 -5.05 -17.61
C TYR A 373 -19.70 -5.71 -18.01
N LYS A 374 -19.68 -6.56 -19.04
CA LYS A 374 -18.46 -7.16 -19.56
C LYS A 374 -17.71 -6.18 -20.45
N LYS A 375 -16.42 -6.07 -20.23
CA LYS A 375 -15.51 -5.22 -21.00
C LYS A 375 -15.46 -5.72 -22.45
N LYS A 376 -15.75 -4.86 -23.42
CA LYS A 376 -15.84 -5.24 -24.85
C LYS A 376 -14.49 -5.20 -25.56
N ALA A 377 -13.59 -4.34 -25.10
CA ALA A 377 -12.23 -4.20 -25.64
C ALA A 377 -11.24 -4.38 -24.50
N PHE A 378 -10.37 -5.36 -24.62
CA PHE A 378 -9.35 -5.65 -23.64
C PHE A 378 -7.99 -5.26 -24.20
N GLN A 379 -7.33 -4.33 -23.54
CA GLN A 379 -5.89 -4.17 -23.69
C GLN A 379 -5.27 -4.99 -22.55
N PRO A 380 -4.35 -5.95 -22.84
CA PRO A 380 -3.70 -6.68 -21.76
C PRO A 380 -3.05 -5.70 -20.81
N PRO A 381 -3.33 -5.80 -19.49
CA PRO A 381 -2.70 -4.92 -18.53
C PRO A 381 -1.18 -5.18 -18.51
N VAL A 382 -0.42 -4.14 -18.25
CA VAL A 382 1.01 -4.32 -17.93
C VAL A 382 1.10 -4.96 -16.56
N VAL A 383 1.85 -6.04 -16.43
CA VAL A 383 2.00 -6.79 -15.17
C VAL A 383 3.48 -6.91 -14.84
N LYS A 384 3.85 -6.58 -13.62
CA LYS A 384 5.22 -6.63 -13.14
C LYS A 384 5.32 -7.21 -11.74
N ALA A 385 6.10 -8.27 -11.58
CA ALA A 385 6.66 -8.60 -10.27
C ALA A 385 7.86 -7.71 -10.02
N VAL A 386 7.91 -7.06 -8.87
CA VAL A 386 8.91 -6.03 -8.59
C VAL A 386 9.58 -6.22 -7.23
N GLN A 387 10.82 -5.76 -7.15
CA GLN A 387 11.55 -5.57 -5.92
C GLN A 387 11.61 -4.08 -5.62
N VAL A 388 11.13 -3.69 -4.46
CA VAL A 388 11.06 -2.28 -4.04
C VAL A 388 12.43 -1.79 -3.59
N LEU A 389 12.81 -0.60 -4.05
CA LEU A 389 13.94 0.16 -3.51
C LEU A 389 13.50 1.13 -2.42
N VAL A 390 12.38 1.81 -2.63
CA VAL A 390 11.81 2.76 -1.68
C VAL A 390 10.31 2.84 -1.84
N GLU A 391 9.60 2.89 -0.72
CA GLU A 391 8.22 3.32 -0.59
C GLU A 391 8.17 4.49 0.39
N THR A 392 7.39 5.52 0.08
CA THR A 392 7.23 6.73 0.89
C THR A 392 5.79 7.24 0.84
N GLY A 393 5.49 8.18 1.72
CA GLY A 393 4.14 8.68 1.84
C GLY A 393 3.18 7.61 2.36
N ASP A 394 2.00 7.50 1.78
CA ASP A 394 0.97 6.53 2.17
C ASP A 394 1.21 5.12 1.62
N PHE A 395 2.27 4.88 0.86
CA PHE A 395 2.79 3.53 0.67
C PHE A 395 3.58 3.11 1.91
N HIS A 396 3.03 2.13 2.61
CA HIS A 396 3.64 1.58 3.81
C HIS A 396 4.44 0.34 3.41
N VAL A 397 5.68 0.43 3.35
CA VAL A 397 6.75 -0.50 2.93
C VAL A 397 6.47 -2.01 3.18
N THR A 398 5.22 -2.43 3.13
CA THR A 398 4.72 -3.79 3.18
C THR A 398 3.57 -4.00 2.19
N THR A 399 3.45 -3.12 1.20
CA THR A 399 2.56 -3.31 0.07
C THR A 399 2.87 -4.63 -0.62
N VAL A 400 1.87 -5.43 -0.91
CA VAL A 400 2.03 -6.74 -1.56
C VAL A 400 1.57 -6.73 -3.01
N GLY A 401 0.62 -5.86 -3.36
CA GLY A 401 0.12 -5.65 -4.71
C GLY A 401 -0.36 -4.23 -4.92
N ASP A 402 -0.45 -3.80 -6.17
CA ASP A 402 -0.96 -2.48 -6.54
C ASP A 402 -1.40 -2.46 -8.00
N ASN A 403 -2.52 -1.78 -8.29
CA ASN A 403 -3.08 -1.62 -9.63
C ASN A 403 -3.29 -0.14 -9.94
N LEU A 404 -2.46 0.43 -10.79
CA LEU A 404 -2.46 1.84 -11.12
C LEU A 404 -2.47 2.12 -12.64
N PRO A 405 -2.90 3.28 -13.07
CA PRO A 405 -3.49 4.40 -12.30
C PRO A 405 -4.96 4.12 -11.93
N ASN A 406 -5.55 4.92 -11.03
CA ASN A 406 -6.93 4.75 -10.57
C ASN A 406 -7.98 5.36 -11.51
N GLU A 407 -7.59 6.17 -12.48
CA GLU A 407 -8.48 6.93 -13.37
C GLU A 407 -9.14 6.04 -14.41
N ASN A 408 -10.47 5.92 -14.36
CA ASN A 408 -11.26 5.11 -15.29
C ASN A 408 -11.04 5.47 -16.77
N GLU A 409 -10.83 6.75 -17.10
CA GLU A 409 -10.54 7.18 -18.47
C GLU A 409 -9.26 6.53 -19.03
N ILE A 410 -8.28 6.30 -18.16
CA ILE A 410 -7.03 5.63 -18.52
C ILE A 410 -7.25 4.12 -18.61
N HIS A 411 -7.97 3.54 -17.64
CA HIS A 411 -8.31 2.11 -17.62
C HIS A 411 -9.02 1.68 -18.91
N GLU A 412 -10.04 2.43 -19.32
CA GLU A 412 -10.84 2.09 -20.51
C GLU A 412 -10.02 2.18 -21.79
N LYS A 413 -9.06 3.10 -21.87
CA LYS A 413 -8.32 3.38 -23.10
C LYS A 413 -7.00 2.65 -23.19
N TYR A 414 -6.29 2.49 -22.10
CA TYR A 414 -4.91 2.02 -22.08
C TYR A 414 -4.67 0.84 -21.11
N GLY A 415 -5.66 0.48 -20.28
CA GLY A 415 -5.50 -0.52 -19.23
C GLY A 415 -4.78 0.02 -18.00
N THR A 416 -4.17 -0.88 -17.24
CA THR A 416 -3.47 -0.59 -15.97
C THR A 416 -2.09 -1.23 -15.95
N LYS A 417 -1.23 -0.75 -15.04
CA LYS A 417 -0.04 -1.46 -14.58
C LYS A 417 -0.34 -2.14 -13.25
N ASN A 418 -0.08 -3.41 -13.20
CA ASN A 418 -0.26 -4.24 -12.02
C ASN A 418 1.10 -4.62 -11.47
N PHE A 419 1.30 -4.37 -10.19
CA PHE A 419 2.53 -4.68 -9.49
C PHE A 419 2.31 -5.78 -8.44
N LEU A 420 3.18 -6.77 -8.42
CA LEU A 420 3.33 -7.71 -7.32
C LEU A 420 4.65 -7.42 -6.62
N PHE A 421 4.59 -7.01 -5.36
CA PHE A 421 5.75 -6.65 -4.54
C PHE A 421 6.31 -7.89 -3.84
N ILE A 422 7.05 -8.72 -4.58
CA ILE A 422 7.48 -10.05 -4.13
C ILE A 422 8.36 -10.03 -2.88
N GLY A 423 9.16 -8.98 -2.68
CA GLY A 423 10.04 -8.87 -1.51
C GLY A 423 9.29 -8.68 -0.18
N SER A 424 8.21 -7.91 -0.20
CA SER A 424 7.37 -7.63 0.99
C SER A 424 6.60 -8.86 1.43
N GLY A 425 5.93 -9.55 0.50
CA GLY A 425 5.16 -10.77 0.78
C GLY A 425 6.02 -11.85 1.43
N HIS A 426 7.16 -12.16 0.82
CA HIS A 426 8.07 -13.18 1.35
C HIS A 426 8.71 -12.80 2.71
N ALA A 427 8.99 -11.50 2.94
CA ALA A 427 9.49 -11.04 4.22
C ALA A 427 8.44 -11.20 5.34
N LEU A 428 7.18 -10.88 5.03
CA LEU A 428 6.05 -11.06 5.95
C LEU A 428 5.84 -12.54 6.32
N ASP A 429 5.83 -13.43 5.35
CA ASP A 429 5.65 -14.87 5.58
C ASP A 429 6.76 -15.46 6.45
N ARG A 430 8.02 -15.11 6.19
CA ARG A 430 9.15 -15.53 7.03
C ARG A 430 9.07 -14.98 8.44
N ALA A 431 8.63 -13.73 8.62
CA ALA A 431 8.55 -13.07 9.92
C ALA A 431 7.35 -13.54 10.76
N ALA A 432 6.20 -13.78 10.13
CA ALA A 432 4.98 -14.21 10.82
C ALA A 432 5.05 -15.65 11.32
N GLY A 433 5.88 -16.50 10.71
CA GLY A 433 6.05 -17.89 11.10
C GLY A 433 4.80 -18.77 10.92
N SER A 434 4.87 -20.04 11.31
CA SER A 434 3.76 -21.00 11.25
C SER A 434 2.75 -20.82 12.41
N GLY A 435 3.05 -20.01 13.43
CA GLY A 435 2.27 -19.96 14.67
C GLY A 435 0.81 -19.55 14.49
N ALA A 436 0.52 -18.55 13.64
CA ALA A 436 -0.85 -18.13 13.39
C ALA A 436 -1.62 -19.19 12.56
N ARG A 437 -0.96 -19.82 11.59
CA ARG A 437 -1.56 -20.91 10.80
C ARG A 437 -1.98 -22.06 11.72
N HIS A 438 -1.08 -22.50 12.60
CA HIS A 438 -1.37 -23.55 13.60
C HIS A 438 -2.52 -23.16 14.53
N GLU A 439 -2.47 -21.97 15.12
CA GLU A 439 -3.45 -21.51 16.13
C GLU A 439 -4.85 -21.33 15.56
N PHE A 440 -5.02 -20.89 14.32
CA PHE A 440 -6.31 -20.54 13.74
C PHE A 440 -6.85 -21.58 12.72
N ALA A 441 -6.09 -22.63 12.40
CA ALA A 441 -6.58 -23.71 11.56
C ALA A 441 -7.73 -24.45 12.26
N ALA A 442 -8.86 -24.56 11.57
CA ALA A 442 -10.03 -25.25 12.12
C ALA A 442 -9.82 -26.78 12.22
N THR A 443 -8.99 -27.35 11.35
CA THR A 443 -8.64 -28.78 11.36
C THR A 443 -7.18 -29.00 10.98
N PRO A 444 -6.57 -30.16 11.34
CA PRO A 444 -5.22 -30.50 10.91
C PRO A 444 -5.02 -30.52 9.39
N GLU A 445 -6.06 -30.88 8.62
CA GLU A 445 -6.02 -30.89 7.16
C GLU A 445 -5.93 -29.47 6.59
N ILE A 446 -6.63 -28.50 7.19
CA ILE A 446 -6.55 -27.06 6.81
C ILE A 446 -5.16 -26.53 7.15
N GLU A 447 -4.60 -26.89 8.30
CA GLU A 447 -3.25 -26.51 8.69
C GLU A 447 -2.21 -27.03 7.69
N ALA A 448 -2.22 -28.34 7.42
CA ALA A 448 -1.30 -28.98 6.48
C ALA A 448 -1.42 -28.39 5.06
N ARG A 449 -2.64 -28.06 4.64
CA ARG A 449 -2.89 -27.39 3.35
C ARG A 449 -2.29 -25.98 3.34
N ALA A 450 -2.50 -25.20 4.39
CA ALA A 450 -1.98 -23.86 4.51
C ALA A 450 -0.44 -23.86 4.56
N GLU A 451 0.17 -24.84 5.22
CA GLU A 451 1.63 -24.99 5.26
C GLU A 451 2.20 -25.33 3.89
N LYS A 452 1.56 -26.25 3.15
CA LYS A 452 2.07 -26.72 1.87
C LYS A 452 1.77 -25.82 0.69
N TYR A 453 0.59 -25.20 0.66
CA TYR A 453 0.07 -24.47 -0.50
C TYR A 453 -0.21 -22.98 -0.21
N GLY A 454 -0.08 -22.52 1.04
CA GLY A 454 -0.50 -21.19 1.47
C GLY A 454 0.27 -20.07 0.76
N GLU A 455 1.59 -20.20 0.58
CA GLU A 455 2.41 -19.23 -0.13
C GLU A 455 1.96 -19.12 -1.60
N GLN A 456 1.87 -20.25 -2.32
CA GLN A 456 1.41 -20.26 -3.72
C GLN A 456 -0.03 -19.74 -3.85
N ALA A 457 -0.90 -20.07 -2.90
CA ALA A 457 -2.29 -19.59 -2.88
C ALA A 457 -2.34 -18.06 -2.68
N SER A 458 -1.51 -17.52 -1.80
CA SER A 458 -1.41 -16.07 -1.54
C SER A 458 -0.88 -15.32 -2.75
N ASP A 459 0.22 -15.79 -3.36
CA ASP A 459 0.83 -15.14 -4.53
C ASP A 459 -0.14 -15.13 -5.72
N LEU A 460 -0.79 -16.26 -5.98
CA LEU A 460 -1.74 -16.36 -7.07
C LEU A 460 -3.02 -15.56 -6.80
N PHE A 461 -3.49 -15.51 -5.55
CA PHE A 461 -4.61 -14.67 -5.15
C PHE A 461 -4.30 -13.19 -5.41
N THR A 462 -3.15 -12.70 -4.94
CA THR A 462 -2.72 -11.32 -5.15
C THR A 462 -2.56 -11.02 -6.65
N ALA A 463 -1.90 -11.91 -7.41
CA ALA A 463 -1.77 -11.74 -8.85
C ALA A 463 -3.13 -11.65 -9.57
N MET A 464 -4.11 -12.48 -9.19
CA MET A 464 -5.45 -12.43 -9.78
C MET A 464 -6.26 -11.21 -9.32
N HIS A 465 -6.13 -10.81 -8.06
CA HIS A 465 -6.72 -9.60 -7.51
C HIS A 465 -6.30 -8.37 -8.34
N GLU A 466 -4.99 -8.19 -8.52
CA GLU A 466 -4.44 -7.03 -9.22
C GLU A 466 -4.70 -7.11 -10.74
N VAL A 467 -4.38 -8.26 -11.37
CA VAL A 467 -4.36 -8.38 -12.84
C VAL A 467 -5.76 -8.48 -13.44
N ILE A 468 -6.60 -9.35 -12.90
CA ILE A 468 -7.94 -9.62 -13.43
C ILE A 468 -9.06 -9.12 -12.52
N GLY A 469 -8.77 -8.76 -11.27
CA GLY A 469 -9.70 -8.15 -10.34
C GLY A 469 -9.99 -6.70 -10.73
N HIS A 470 -9.13 -5.77 -10.37
CA HIS A 470 -9.32 -4.34 -10.64
C HIS A 470 -9.52 -4.01 -12.13
N GLY A 471 -8.80 -4.70 -13.02
CA GLY A 471 -8.88 -4.49 -14.46
C GLY A 471 -10.18 -4.91 -15.12
N SER A 472 -11.09 -5.59 -14.42
CA SER A 472 -12.32 -6.20 -14.99
C SER A 472 -13.56 -5.30 -14.85
N GLY A 473 -14.58 -5.63 -15.65
CA GLY A 473 -15.87 -4.97 -15.63
C GLY A 473 -15.93 -3.66 -16.42
N GLN A 474 -17.15 -3.29 -16.84
CA GLN A 474 -17.44 -2.06 -17.58
C GLN A 474 -18.58 -1.30 -16.88
N LEU A 475 -18.41 0.01 -16.78
CA LEU A 475 -19.43 0.91 -16.24
C LEU A 475 -20.55 1.18 -17.26
N SER A 476 -21.71 1.57 -16.77
CA SER A 476 -22.79 2.11 -17.59
C SER A 476 -22.40 3.49 -18.14
N ASP A 477 -22.77 3.78 -19.39
CA ASP A 477 -22.50 5.05 -20.08
C ASP A 477 -23.03 6.29 -19.34
N ARG A 478 -23.94 6.11 -18.38
CA ARG A 478 -24.47 7.19 -17.54
C ARG A 478 -23.51 7.66 -16.45
N LEU A 479 -22.53 6.81 -16.06
CA LEU A 479 -21.56 7.12 -15.02
C LEU A 479 -20.38 7.88 -15.63
N LYS A 480 -20.51 9.19 -15.73
CA LYS A 480 -19.43 10.04 -16.23
C LYS A 480 -18.43 10.34 -15.12
N GLY A 481 -17.15 10.08 -15.40
CA GLY A 481 -16.06 10.32 -14.44
C GLY A 481 -15.86 9.21 -13.42
N GLY A 482 -16.37 8.00 -13.69
CA GLY A 482 -16.16 6.84 -12.83
C GLY A 482 -17.32 6.50 -11.90
N ALA A 483 -17.15 5.48 -11.08
CA ALA A 483 -18.14 5.05 -10.09
C ALA A 483 -17.99 5.75 -8.74
N GLU A 484 -16.79 6.25 -8.42
CA GLU A 484 -16.46 6.87 -7.13
C GLU A 484 -17.42 8.02 -6.76
N PRO A 485 -17.71 9.01 -7.63
CA PRO A 485 -18.60 10.11 -7.29
C PRO A 485 -20.03 9.67 -6.94
N TYR A 486 -20.41 8.48 -7.42
CA TYR A 486 -21.74 7.90 -7.19
C TYR A 486 -21.77 7.02 -5.93
N LEU A 487 -20.72 6.24 -5.69
CA LEU A 487 -20.63 5.29 -4.57
C LEU A 487 -20.01 5.89 -3.31
N LYS A 488 -19.30 7.00 -3.45
CA LYS A 488 -18.74 7.81 -2.36
C LYS A 488 -17.90 6.97 -1.39
N GLU A 489 -18.12 7.11 -0.07
CA GLU A 489 -17.41 6.45 1.01
C GLU A 489 -17.45 4.91 0.99
N TYR A 490 -18.28 4.32 0.12
CA TYR A 490 -18.37 2.86 -0.04
C TYR A 490 -17.62 2.35 -1.27
N PHE A 491 -17.04 3.25 -2.10
CA PHE A 491 -16.39 2.87 -3.35
C PHE A 491 -15.19 1.94 -3.11
N SER A 492 -14.27 2.33 -2.24
CA SER A 492 -13.06 1.53 -1.97
C SER A 492 -13.41 0.14 -1.41
N THR A 493 -14.30 0.06 -0.41
CA THR A 493 -14.77 -1.23 0.13
C THR A 493 -15.38 -2.12 -0.98
N LEU A 494 -16.15 -1.54 -1.91
CA LEU A 494 -16.75 -2.28 -3.03
C LEU A 494 -15.67 -2.78 -3.99
N GLU A 495 -14.72 -1.91 -4.35
CA GLU A 495 -13.71 -2.21 -5.37
C GLU A 495 -12.75 -3.30 -4.92
N GLU A 496 -12.26 -3.20 -3.67
CA GLU A 496 -11.41 -4.23 -3.05
C GLU A 496 -12.15 -5.57 -2.95
N GLY A 497 -13.39 -5.55 -2.46
CA GLY A 497 -14.20 -6.77 -2.38
C GLY A 497 -14.49 -7.39 -3.76
N ARG A 498 -14.63 -6.58 -4.80
CA ARG A 498 -14.80 -7.07 -6.17
C ARG A 498 -13.54 -7.72 -6.71
N ALA A 499 -12.37 -7.13 -6.45
CA ALA A 499 -11.09 -7.69 -6.86
C ALA A 499 -10.77 -9.00 -6.12
N ASP A 500 -10.98 -9.06 -4.82
CA ASP A 500 -10.87 -10.28 -4.00
C ASP A 500 -11.79 -11.40 -4.53
N LEU A 501 -13.03 -11.07 -4.81
CA LEU A 501 -14.01 -12.03 -5.34
C LEU A 501 -13.66 -12.53 -6.75
N MET A 502 -13.04 -11.71 -7.60
CA MET A 502 -12.54 -12.16 -8.91
C MET A 502 -11.42 -13.20 -8.74
N ALA A 503 -10.50 -12.99 -7.81
CA ALA A 503 -9.47 -13.96 -7.50
C ALA A 503 -10.08 -15.29 -7.02
N LEU A 504 -11.01 -15.22 -6.05
CA LEU A 504 -11.70 -16.41 -5.52
C LEU A 504 -12.55 -17.13 -6.58
N TRP A 505 -13.29 -16.39 -7.41
CA TRP A 505 -14.14 -16.99 -8.46
C TRP A 505 -13.33 -17.83 -9.45
N ASN A 506 -12.15 -17.34 -9.82
CA ASN A 506 -11.28 -17.99 -10.79
C ASN A 506 -10.34 -19.04 -10.21
N ALA A 507 -10.28 -19.23 -8.88
CA ALA A 507 -9.36 -20.19 -8.23
C ALA A 507 -9.45 -21.62 -8.80
N TRP A 508 -10.64 -22.07 -9.21
CA TRP A 508 -10.86 -23.36 -9.87
C TRP A 508 -10.94 -23.32 -11.39
N ASP A 509 -10.64 -22.17 -12.03
CA ASP A 509 -10.68 -22.13 -13.49
C ASP A 509 -9.51 -22.95 -14.07
N PRO A 510 -9.79 -23.95 -14.98
CA PRO A 510 -8.76 -24.82 -15.53
C PRO A 510 -7.70 -24.06 -16.33
N LYS A 511 -8.00 -22.85 -16.76
CA LYS A 511 -7.06 -21.97 -17.46
C LYS A 511 -5.80 -21.67 -16.66
N LEU A 512 -5.90 -21.58 -15.33
CA LEU A 512 -4.74 -21.37 -14.47
C LEU A 512 -3.72 -22.51 -14.60
N LYS A 513 -4.20 -23.75 -14.65
CA LYS A 513 -3.35 -24.93 -14.87
C LYS A 513 -2.80 -24.99 -16.30
N GLU A 514 -3.62 -24.67 -17.31
CA GLU A 514 -3.22 -24.59 -18.71
C GLU A 514 -2.07 -23.56 -18.91
N LEU A 515 -2.12 -22.43 -18.21
CA LEU A 515 -1.09 -21.41 -18.24
C LEU A 515 0.18 -21.79 -17.45
N GLY A 516 0.15 -22.89 -16.71
CA GLY A 516 1.26 -23.35 -15.88
C GLY A 516 1.48 -22.54 -14.61
N LEU A 517 0.43 -21.83 -14.13
CA LEU A 517 0.50 -21.00 -12.93
C LEU A 517 0.40 -21.81 -11.63
N LEU A 518 -0.16 -23.00 -11.71
CA LEU A 518 -0.26 -23.92 -10.59
C LEU A 518 -0.33 -25.39 -11.08
N GLN A 519 -0.04 -26.33 -10.18
CA GLN A 519 -0.13 -27.77 -10.48
C GLN A 519 -1.31 -28.43 -9.76
N ASP A 520 -1.39 -28.30 -8.44
CA ASP A 520 -2.42 -28.88 -7.57
C ASP A 520 -3.58 -27.90 -7.38
N GLN A 521 -4.34 -27.66 -8.46
CA GLN A 521 -5.38 -26.63 -8.51
C GLN A 521 -6.41 -26.75 -7.38
N ASP A 522 -6.89 -27.95 -7.10
CA ASP A 522 -7.92 -28.19 -6.09
C ASP A 522 -7.44 -27.77 -4.69
N GLU A 523 -6.22 -28.16 -4.32
CA GLU A 523 -5.66 -27.85 -3.00
C GLU A 523 -5.27 -26.36 -2.88
N VAL A 524 -4.72 -25.74 -3.93
CA VAL A 524 -4.42 -24.30 -3.94
C VAL A 524 -5.72 -23.50 -3.83
N ALA A 525 -6.77 -23.85 -4.57
CA ALA A 525 -8.06 -23.19 -4.49
C ALA A 525 -8.73 -23.33 -3.12
N LYS A 526 -8.65 -24.54 -2.51
CA LYS A 526 -9.11 -24.75 -1.13
C LYS A 526 -8.32 -23.89 -0.13
N ALA A 527 -6.98 -23.78 -0.30
CA ALA A 527 -6.15 -22.93 0.55
C ALA A 527 -6.55 -21.46 0.44
N MET A 528 -6.85 -20.96 -0.76
CA MET A 528 -7.37 -19.60 -0.95
C MET A 528 -8.70 -19.39 -0.21
N TYR A 529 -9.62 -20.33 -0.31
CA TYR A 529 -10.95 -20.23 0.30
C TYR A 529 -10.88 -20.33 1.83
N ASP A 530 -10.08 -21.25 2.36
CA ASP A 530 -9.84 -21.37 3.80
C ASP A 530 -9.23 -20.08 4.36
N SER A 531 -8.28 -19.46 3.63
CA SER A 531 -7.69 -18.18 3.98
C SER A 531 -8.72 -17.05 3.95
N ALA A 532 -9.50 -16.93 2.87
CA ALA A 532 -10.53 -15.89 2.73
C ALA A 532 -11.62 -15.98 3.79
N ALA A 533 -12.02 -17.19 4.19
CA ALA A 533 -12.97 -17.38 5.29
C ALA A 533 -12.37 -17.03 6.65
N SER A 534 -11.12 -17.43 6.90
CA SER A 534 -10.44 -17.28 8.18
C SER A 534 -9.96 -15.84 8.43
N VAL A 535 -9.61 -15.08 7.37
CA VAL A 535 -9.09 -13.71 7.51
C VAL A 535 -10.09 -12.75 8.16
N ALA A 536 -11.40 -12.95 7.90
CA ALA A 536 -12.45 -12.14 8.52
C ALA A 536 -12.49 -12.27 10.07
N LEU A 537 -12.13 -13.44 10.60
CA LEU A 537 -11.92 -13.65 12.03
C LEU A 537 -10.59 -13.07 12.50
N GLN A 538 -9.50 -13.43 11.84
CA GLN A 538 -8.14 -13.10 12.28
C GLN A 538 -7.86 -11.59 12.26
N GLN A 539 -8.40 -10.85 11.32
CA GLN A 539 -8.24 -9.40 11.22
C GLN A 539 -8.79 -8.64 12.44
N LEU A 540 -9.71 -9.23 13.21
CA LEU A 540 -10.27 -8.60 14.41
C LEU A 540 -9.20 -8.23 15.45
N ARG A 541 -8.02 -8.88 15.41
CA ARG A 541 -6.86 -8.48 16.23
C ARG A 541 -6.42 -7.04 16.00
N ARG A 542 -6.65 -6.50 14.79
CA ARG A 542 -6.22 -5.17 14.36
C ARG A 542 -7.31 -4.12 14.59
N ILE A 543 -8.55 -4.54 14.80
CA ILE A 543 -9.68 -3.63 14.98
C ILE A 543 -9.70 -3.09 16.41
N PRO A 544 -9.90 -1.77 16.62
CA PRO A 544 -10.04 -1.18 17.96
C PRO A 544 -11.18 -1.79 18.74
N ARG A 545 -11.21 -1.53 20.06
CA ARG A 545 -12.38 -1.87 20.87
C ARG A 545 -13.59 -1.10 20.35
N GLY A 546 -14.72 -1.79 20.26
CA GLY A 546 -15.98 -1.30 19.70
C GLY A 546 -16.69 -2.43 19.00
N ASP A 547 -17.56 -2.09 18.10
CA ASP A 547 -18.36 -3.03 17.30
C ASP A 547 -18.35 -2.71 15.80
N THR A 548 -17.52 -1.72 15.35
CA THR A 548 -17.50 -1.25 13.96
C THR A 548 -16.11 -1.26 13.33
N ILE A 549 -16.07 -1.56 12.04
CA ILE A 549 -14.87 -1.56 11.19
C ILE A 549 -14.90 -0.29 10.32
N ASN A 550 -13.80 0.47 10.29
CA ASN A 550 -13.65 1.68 9.47
C ASN A 550 -12.74 1.50 8.25
N GLU A 551 -11.80 0.56 8.29
CA GLU A 551 -10.84 0.33 7.22
C GLU A 551 -11.46 -0.51 6.09
N ASP A 552 -11.21 -0.14 4.81
CA ASP A 552 -11.91 -0.68 3.64
C ASP A 552 -11.62 -2.15 3.38
N HIS A 553 -10.37 -2.59 3.43
CA HIS A 553 -10.02 -4.00 3.26
C HIS A 553 -10.55 -4.89 4.40
N ALA A 554 -10.68 -4.36 5.62
CA ALA A 554 -11.29 -5.11 6.70
C ALA A 554 -12.82 -5.20 6.52
N ARG A 555 -13.45 -4.17 5.95
CA ARG A 555 -14.87 -4.18 5.60
C ARG A 555 -15.18 -5.17 4.47
N ASP A 556 -14.36 -5.20 3.41
CA ASP A 556 -14.59 -6.10 2.29
C ASP A 556 -14.47 -7.57 2.69
N ARG A 557 -13.44 -7.93 3.47
CA ARG A 557 -13.23 -9.29 3.99
C ARG A 557 -14.38 -9.74 4.90
N ALA A 558 -14.87 -8.84 5.76
CA ALA A 558 -16.05 -9.10 6.58
C ALA A 558 -17.29 -9.25 5.71
N LEU A 559 -17.50 -8.37 4.71
CA LEU A 559 -18.59 -8.44 3.75
C LEU A 559 -18.62 -9.79 3.01
N ILE A 560 -17.48 -10.22 2.46
CA ILE A 560 -17.36 -11.47 1.72
C ILE A 560 -17.72 -12.66 2.63
N ALA A 561 -17.07 -12.80 3.77
CA ALA A 561 -17.26 -13.94 4.65
C ALA A 561 -18.69 -14.01 5.22
N ASN A 562 -19.24 -12.89 5.69
CA ASN A 562 -20.57 -12.84 6.27
C ASN A 562 -21.69 -13.01 5.24
N TYR A 563 -21.51 -12.45 4.03
CA TYR A 563 -22.47 -12.65 2.94
C TYR A 563 -22.52 -14.11 2.50
N VAL A 564 -21.36 -14.74 2.26
CA VAL A 564 -21.29 -16.14 1.86
C VAL A 564 -21.88 -17.05 2.94
N LYS A 565 -21.56 -16.78 4.20
CA LYS A 565 -22.15 -17.50 5.35
C LYS A 565 -23.69 -17.38 5.37
N ASP A 566 -24.22 -16.17 5.25
CA ASP A 566 -25.69 -15.92 5.28
C ASP A 566 -26.41 -16.55 4.09
N LYS A 567 -25.85 -16.46 2.88
CA LYS A 567 -26.52 -16.86 1.64
C LYS A 567 -26.41 -18.34 1.34
N THR A 568 -25.34 -19.01 1.76
CA THR A 568 -25.06 -20.37 1.33
C THR A 568 -24.87 -21.37 2.47
N GLY A 569 -24.59 -20.88 3.68
CA GLY A 569 -24.22 -21.73 4.81
C GLY A 569 -22.87 -22.45 4.62
N ALA A 570 -22.06 -22.04 3.65
CA ALA A 570 -20.79 -22.68 3.30
C ALA A 570 -19.66 -22.40 4.29
N ILE A 571 -19.83 -21.42 5.15
CA ILE A 571 -18.85 -21.02 6.17
C ILE A 571 -19.50 -21.23 7.55
N ALA A 572 -18.84 -22.00 8.41
CA ALA A 572 -19.24 -22.19 9.79
C ALA A 572 -18.22 -21.57 10.74
N GLN A 573 -18.73 -20.88 11.76
CA GLN A 573 -17.98 -20.59 12.97
C GLN A 573 -18.19 -21.75 13.94
N ILE A 574 -17.11 -22.36 14.37
CA ILE A 574 -17.12 -23.48 15.32
C ILE A 574 -16.39 -23.09 16.60
N ASP A 575 -16.87 -23.56 17.75
CA ASP A 575 -16.15 -23.48 19.02
C ASP A 575 -15.46 -24.81 19.32
N ARG A 576 -14.20 -24.73 19.71
CA ARG A 576 -13.44 -25.89 20.16
C ARG A 576 -12.60 -25.50 21.36
N GLY A 577 -12.98 -26.04 22.50
CA GLY A 577 -12.29 -25.74 23.77
C GLY A 577 -12.33 -24.27 24.16
N GLY A 578 -13.43 -23.56 23.89
CA GLY A 578 -13.61 -22.15 24.15
C GLY A 578 -12.89 -21.21 23.17
N LYS A 579 -12.39 -21.76 22.03
CA LYS A 579 -11.76 -20.98 20.96
C LYS A 579 -12.64 -21.02 19.71
N ALA A 580 -12.90 -19.86 19.15
CA ALA A 580 -13.61 -19.75 17.87
C ALA A 580 -12.68 -20.03 16.70
N TYR A 581 -13.18 -20.80 15.75
CA TYR A 581 -12.55 -21.07 14.45
C TYR A 581 -13.55 -20.82 13.34
N VAL A 582 -13.04 -20.59 12.14
CA VAL A 582 -13.84 -20.50 10.92
C VAL A 582 -13.44 -21.63 9.99
N GLN A 583 -14.43 -22.34 9.47
CA GLN A 583 -14.23 -23.48 8.57
C GLN A 583 -15.11 -23.33 7.33
N VAL A 584 -14.54 -23.56 6.16
CA VAL A 584 -15.32 -23.81 4.94
C VAL A 584 -15.86 -25.23 5.00
N THR A 585 -17.19 -25.35 5.04
CA THR A 585 -17.89 -26.64 5.14
C THR A 585 -18.25 -27.23 3.78
N ASP A 586 -18.36 -26.37 2.75
CA ASP A 586 -18.70 -26.75 1.39
C ASP A 586 -18.09 -25.74 0.39
N TYR A 587 -16.99 -26.13 -0.26
CA TYR A 587 -16.28 -25.27 -1.21
C TYR A 587 -17.11 -24.91 -2.45
N GLN A 588 -18.00 -25.79 -2.90
CA GLN A 588 -18.86 -25.51 -4.05
C GLN A 588 -19.93 -24.47 -3.71
N LYS A 589 -20.55 -24.60 -2.54
CA LYS A 589 -21.49 -23.58 -2.05
C LYS A 589 -20.77 -22.25 -1.77
N MET A 590 -19.54 -22.29 -1.24
CA MET A 590 -18.76 -21.07 -1.07
C MET A 590 -18.51 -20.40 -2.41
N ARG A 591 -18.12 -21.14 -3.47
CA ARG A 591 -17.98 -20.62 -4.83
C ARG A 591 -19.28 -20.02 -5.36
N GLN A 592 -20.42 -20.63 -5.08
CA GLN A 592 -21.72 -20.04 -5.41
C GLN A 592 -21.92 -18.67 -4.75
N GLY A 593 -21.66 -18.58 -3.45
CA GLY A 593 -21.78 -17.32 -2.71
C GLY A 593 -20.84 -16.23 -3.21
N VAL A 594 -19.59 -16.60 -3.51
CA VAL A 594 -18.61 -15.74 -4.17
C VAL A 594 -19.14 -15.19 -5.49
N GLY A 595 -19.67 -16.06 -6.37
CA GLY A 595 -20.23 -15.65 -7.67
C GLY A 595 -21.45 -14.74 -7.54
N MET A 596 -22.34 -15.02 -6.56
CA MET A 596 -23.52 -14.18 -6.31
C MET A 596 -23.12 -12.78 -5.86
N LEU A 597 -22.19 -12.67 -4.90
CA LEU A 597 -21.72 -11.36 -4.40
C LEU A 597 -20.95 -10.61 -5.48
N LEU A 598 -20.08 -11.30 -6.21
CA LEU A 598 -19.30 -10.70 -7.30
C LEU A 598 -20.20 -10.10 -8.38
N ALA A 599 -21.23 -10.81 -8.80
CA ALA A 599 -22.20 -10.32 -9.77
C ALA A 599 -22.96 -9.08 -9.26
N GLU A 600 -23.35 -9.08 -7.97
CA GLU A 600 -24.03 -7.94 -7.35
C GLU A 600 -23.12 -6.73 -7.18
N LEU A 601 -21.88 -6.90 -6.71
CA LEU A 601 -20.92 -5.78 -6.61
C LEU A 601 -20.63 -5.17 -7.99
N MET A 602 -20.50 -6.02 -9.03
CA MET A 602 -20.33 -5.49 -10.40
C MET A 602 -21.54 -4.73 -10.89
N ARG A 603 -22.77 -5.21 -10.62
CA ARG A 603 -24.00 -4.48 -10.93
C ARG A 603 -23.99 -3.11 -10.22
N ILE A 604 -23.72 -3.10 -8.94
CA ILE A 604 -23.69 -1.88 -8.12
C ILE A 604 -22.65 -0.90 -8.66
N LYS A 605 -21.43 -1.35 -8.94
CA LYS A 605 -20.38 -0.54 -9.55
C LYS A 605 -20.81 0.01 -10.90
N GLY A 606 -21.32 -0.88 -11.77
CA GLY A 606 -21.74 -0.53 -13.13
C GLY A 606 -22.90 0.46 -13.19
N GLU A 607 -23.75 0.48 -12.17
CA GLU A 607 -24.91 1.36 -12.09
C GLU A 607 -24.72 2.56 -11.14
N GLY A 608 -23.65 2.61 -10.34
CA GLY A 608 -23.43 3.64 -9.33
C GLY A 608 -24.52 3.62 -8.24
N ASP A 609 -24.95 2.41 -7.83
CA ASP A 609 -26.08 2.21 -6.90
C ASP A 609 -25.64 2.35 -5.44
N TYR A 610 -25.56 3.60 -4.98
CA TYR A 610 -25.17 3.93 -3.61
C TYR A 610 -26.05 3.25 -2.54
N ALA A 611 -27.35 3.18 -2.76
CA ALA A 611 -28.26 2.61 -1.76
C ALA A 611 -28.02 1.10 -1.56
N ALA A 612 -27.73 0.39 -2.64
CA ALA A 612 -27.44 -1.04 -2.58
C ALA A 612 -26.09 -1.33 -1.90
N ILE A 613 -25.01 -0.59 -2.23
CA ILE A 613 -23.71 -0.82 -1.59
C ILE A 613 -23.76 -0.48 -0.11
N LYS A 614 -24.41 0.65 0.24
CA LYS A 614 -24.61 1.01 1.63
C LYS A 614 -25.30 -0.11 2.42
N ALA A 615 -26.42 -0.64 1.89
CA ALA A 615 -27.16 -1.70 2.54
C ALA A 615 -26.35 -3.00 2.72
N LEU A 616 -25.52 -3.36 1.73
CA LEU A 616 -24.64 -4.53 1.80
C LEU A 616 -23.54 -4.35 2.82
N VAL A 617 -22.82 -3.23 2.78
CA VAL A 617 -21.68 -2.97 3.67
C VAL A 617 -22.16 -2.79 5.11
N ASP A 618 -23.23 -2.04 5.33
CA ASP A 618 -23.80 -1.86 6.67
C ASP A 618 -24.25 -3.20 7.27
N LYS A 619 -24.81 -4.10 6.45
CA LYS A 619 -25.28 -5.40 6.93
C LYS A 619 -24.16 -6.40 7.21
N TYR A 620 -23.13 -6.45 6.36
CA TYR A 620 -22.16 -7.54 6.37
C TYR A 620 -20.71 -7.12 6.65
N GLY A 621 -20.34 -5.85 6.39
CA GLY A 621 -18.97 -5.37 6.42
C GLY A 621 -18.60 -4.52 7.64
N VAL A 622 -19.58 -3.94 8.33
CA VAL A 622 -19.31 -2.94 9.39
C VAL A 622 -19.24 -3.56 10.77
N HIS A 623 -20.20 -4.40 11.15
CA HIS A 623 -20.34 -4.85 12.52
C HIS A 623 -19.66 -6.20 12.80
N PHE A 624 -19.08 -6.32 13.99
CA PHE A 624 -18.49 -7.53 14.52
C PHE A 624 -18.88 -7.76 15.99
N ASP A 625 -18.65 -8.99 16.47
CA ASP A 625 -18.86 -9.34 17.88
C ASP A 625 -17.64 -8.92 18.72
N PRO A 626 -17.78 -7.97 19.67
CA PRO A 626 -16.67 -7.53 20.51
C PRO A 626 -16.06 -8.65 21.36
N ALA A 627 -16.86 -9.64 21.81
CA ALA A 627 -16.36 -10.77 22.58
C ALA A 627 -15.46 -11.66 21.71
N LEU A 628 -15.85 -11.89 20.47
CA LEU A 628 -15.05 -12.64 19.50
C LEU A 628 -13.72 -11.91 19.20
N ARG A 629 -13.75 -10.58 19.04
CA ARG A 629 -12.56 -9.76 18.87
C ARG A 629 -11.62 -9.89 20.06
N ASP A 630 -12.10 -9.79 21.29
CA ASP A 630 -11.26 -9.88 22.48
C ASP A 630 -10.65 -11.29 22.63
N GLN A 631 -11.37 -12.34 22.24
CA GLN A 631 -10.84 -13.70 22.15
C GLN A 631 -9.68 -13.80 21.13
N VAL A 632 -9.85 -13.25 19.92
CA VAL A 632 -8.81 -13.24 18.88
C VAL A 632 -7.57 -12.49 19.35
N VAL A 633 -7.74 -11.32 19.97
CA VAL A 633 -6.63 -10.54 20.53
C VAL A 633 -5.88 -11.32 21.61
N ALA A 634 -6.60 -12.01 22.51
CA ALA A 634 -5.96 -12.82 23.54
C ALA A 634 -5.14 -13.99 22.96
N ARG A 635 -5.64 -14.63 21.91
CA ARG A 635 -4.92 -15.71 21.21
C ARG A 635 -3.65 -15.22 20.53
N TYR A 636 -3.71 -14.10 19.80
CA TYR A 636 -2.55 -13.47 19.20
C TYR A 636 -1.50 -12.99 20.20
N LYS A 637 -1.97 -12.51 21.37
CA LYS A 637 -1.06 -12.16 22.47
C LYS A 637 -0.27 -13.36 22.98
N GLN A 638 -0.86 -14.56 22.98
CA GLN A 638 -0.15 -15.79 23.35
C GLN A 638 0.88 -16.22 22.29
N LEU A 639 0.63 -15.91 21.02
CA LEU A 639 1.56 -16.16 19.92
C LEU A 639 2.70 -15.13 19.86
N ASP A 640 2.55 -14.02 20.57
CA ASP A 640 3.49 -12.90 20.55
C ASP A 640 3.82 -12.38 19.13
N LEU A 641 2.84 -12.38 18.23
CA LEU A 641 2.99 -11.89 16.86
C LEU A 641 2.63 -10.41 16.75
N PRO A 642 3.39 -9.62 15.99
CA PRO A 642 3.06 -8.24 15.68
C PRO A 642 1.69 -8.12 14.99
N THR A 643 0.99 -7.02 15.24
CA THR A 643 -0.24 -6.67 14.52
C THR A 643 0.03 -5.78 13.31
N TYR A 644 1.16 -5.07 13.33
CA TYR A 644 1.60 -4.20 12.26
C TYR A 644 3.06 -4.48 11.88
N TRP A 645 3.31 -4.52 10.59
CA TRP A 645 4.62 -4.77 10.00
C TRP A 645 5.05 -3.54 9.20
N ALA A 646 5.99 -2.77 9.75
CA ALA A 646 6.54 -1.59 9.10
C ALA A 646 7.78 -1.99 8.30
N GLY A 647 7.75 -1.81 7.00
CA GLY A 647 8.94 -2.05 6.18
C GLY A 647 10.00 -0.98 6.39
N VAL A 648 11.25 -1.39 6.23
CA VAL A 648 12.42 -0.51 6.17
C VAL A 648 13.04 -0.65 4.80
N ASN A 649 13.06 0.44 4.05
CA ASN A 649 13.49 0.51 2.67
C ASN A 649 14.94 0.07 2.49
N VAL A 650 15.30 -0.35 1.29
CA VAL A 650 16.69 -0.59 0.92
C VAL A 650 17.49 0.72 1.02
N ASP A 651 18.67 0.68 1.63
CA ASP A 651 19.59 1.84 1.67
C ASP A 651 20.20 2.03 0.28
N VAL A 652 19.74 3.04 -0.47
CA VAL A 652 20.31 3.40 -1.78
C VAL A 652 21.23 4.60 -1.61
N THR A 653 22.52 4.43 -1.86
CA THR A 653 23.55 5.46 -1.67
C THR A 653 24.33 5.73 -2.95
N ALA A 654 24.84 6.96 -3.10
CA ALA A 654 25.67 7.39 -4.22
C ALA A 654 26.72 8.40 -3.77
N THR A 655 27.78 8.52 -4.55
CA THR A 655 28.69 9.67 -4.51
C THR A 655 28.15 10.73 -5.45
N VAL A 656 27.79 11.92 -4.94
CA VAL A 656 27.31 13.04 -5.74
C VAL A 656 28.39 14.09 -5.86
N ASP A 657 28.80 14.43 -7.06
CA ASP A 657 29.83 15.43 -7.31
C ASP A 657 29.30 16.88 -7.18
N ALA A 658 30.19 17.87 -7.26
CA ALA A 658 29.84 19.27 -7.15
C ALA A 658 28.90 19.78 -8.27
N ARG A 659 28.80 19.06 -9.39
CA ARG A 659 27.87 19.34 -10.50
C ARG A 659 26.52 18.64 -10.29
N GLY A 660 26.41 17.83 -9.24
CA GLY A 660 25.20 17.08 -8.90
C GLY A 660 25.02 15.80 -9.73
N ALA A 661 26.08 15.26 -10.35
CA ALA A 661 26.05 13.95 -10.98
C ALA A 661 26.30 12.85 -9.92
N ALA A 662 25.51 11.81 -9.97
CA ALA A 662 25.66 10.65 -9.10
C ALA A 662 26.60 9.61 -9.74
N SER A 663 27.36 8.92 -8.91
CA SER A 663 28.24 7.82 -9.30
C SER A 663 28.37 6.83 -8.15
N ASN A 664 28.95 5.66 -8.39
CA ASN A 664 29.14 4.61 -7.39
C ASN A 664 27.85 4.28 -6.63
N VAL A 665 26.74 4.20 -7.36
CA VAL A 665 25.44 3.88 -6.75
C VAL A 665 25.45 2.45 -6.24
N ARG A 666 25.03 2.28 -4.98
CA ARG A 666 25.02 0.98 -4.29
C ARG A 666 23.76 0.85 -3.46
N THR A 667 23.33 -0.39 -3.30
CA THR A 667 22.32 -0.76 -2.32
C THR A 667 22.96 -1.47 -1.15
N ALA A 668 22.38 -1.28 0.02
CA ALA A 668 22.72 -2.05 1.22
C ALA A 668 21.42 -2.47 1.94
N SER A 669 21.49 -3.60 2.64
CA SER A 669 20.44 -4.02 3.54
C SER A 669 20.31 -3.02 4.69
N PRO A 670 19.11 -2.50 4.98
CA PRO A 670 18.92 -1.60 6.11
C PRO A 670 19.23 -2.33 7.42
N ARG A 671 19.85 -1.61 8.36
CA ARG A 671 20.25 -2.17 9.67
C ARG A 671 19.59 -1.47 10.84
N ASP A 672 19.18 -0.21 10.64
CA ASP A 672 18.63 0.63 11.69
C ASP A 672 17.52 1.51 11.10
N PRO A 673 16.25 1.30 11.49
CA PRO A 673 15.15 2.12 11.01
C PRO A 673 15.28 3.58 11.45
N VAL A 674 15.83 3.88 12.64
CA VAL A 674 16.03 5.27 13.10
C VAL A 674 16.94 6.01 12.15
N ARG A 675 18.09 5.39 11.78
CA ARG A 675 19.03 6.00 10.83
C ARG A 675 18.38 6.36 9.50
N GLN A 676 17.49 5.49 8.99
CA GLN A 676 16.81 5.73 7.73
C GLN A 676 15.84 6.92 7.83
N TYR A 677 14.99 6.97 8.86
CA TYR A 677 14.05 8.09 9.04
C TYR A 677 14.76 9.42 9.26
N LEU A 678 15.86 9.44 10.03
CA LEU A 678 16.67 10.65 10.21
C LEU A 678 17.36 11.07 8.90
N ALA A 679 17.81 10.12 8.07
CA ALA A 679 18.36 10.43 6.75
C ALA A 679 17.32 11.08 5.82
N TYR A 680 16.07 10.66 5.88
CA TYR A 680 14.97 11.28 5.13
C TYR A 680 14.67 12.69 5.67
N GLY A 681 14.60 12.88 6.99
CA GLY A 681 14.41 14.19 7.61
C GLY A 681 15.50 15.19 7.28
N ARG A 682 16.76 14.74 7.18
CA ARG A 682 17.91 15.58 6.81
C ARG A 682 17.76 16.24 5.44
N MET A 683 16.93 15.73 4.58
CA MET A 683 16.62 16.38 3.30
C MET A 683 16.03 17.77 3.49
N TYR A 684 15.34 18.02 4.60
CA TYR A 684 14.65 19.27 4.93
C TYR A 684 15.24 20.01 6.12
N ASP A 685 16.09 19.37 6.90
CA ASP A 685 16.80 19.96 8.02
C ASP A 685 18.31 19.67 7.89
N ALA A 686 19.06 20.66 7.38
CA ALA A 686 20.51 20.53 7.21
C ALA A 686 21.27 20.40 8.54
N GLY A 687 20.65 20.78 9.67
CA GLY A 687 21.21 20.65 11.03
C GLY A 687 21.04 19.26 11.65
N LEU A 688 20.21 18.41 11.05
CA LEU A 688 19.94 17.08 11.57
C LEU A 688 21.15 16.15 11.37
N THR A 689 21.70 15.64 12.46
CA THR A 689 22.86 14.75 12.43
C THR A 689 22.39 13.29 12.34
N VAL A 690 22.77 12.58 11.28
CA VAL A 690 22.56 11.15 11.12
C VAL A 690 23.86 10.45 11.54
N ARG A 691 23.87 9.71 12.66
CA ARG A 691 25.03 8.96 13.18
C ARG A 691 24.98 7.50 12.77
#